data_872bcb32dbc8e82e953a4d34e2b5baab
#
_entry.id   872bcb32dbc8e82e953a4d34e2b5baab
#
_cell.length_a   1.000
_cell.length_b   1.000
_cell.length_c   1.000
_cell.angle_alpha   90.00
_cell.angle_beta   90.00
_cell.angle_gamma   90.00
#
_symmetry.space_group_name_H-M   'P 1'
#
loop_
_entity.id
_entity.type
_entity.pdbx_description
1 polymer ?
#
loop_
_entity_poly.entity_id
_entity_poly.type
_entity_poly.pdbx_seq_one_letter_code
_entity_poly.pdbx_strand_id
1 'polypeptide(L)'
;MPMKRFKASALSFLLLLAPILCLGQLKHTPLQDGPDVKVKKTAPNQEMHLDFPNLNKVTYYKDSKKLSEIQRLEKRKQYAQALPLLERYVRNFGIQNFYKDTRLLWRLGQLYERQGMMNQAMEVYRLVLKHHRSDVRQVKSYYDSLEQNTKDYYVPLSYYYELVEYRKSISSYQPPRGVYLNMGNGINSPYEDYGPTLSGDVNTLIFTSKRTFQGIESKPNEDLYYAQNYNDFWSEAKSFGKPINSIYNEGSATLTRDGKTLYFARCESPDGYGNCDIYKATLQPDGNWHEIENLGPNVNGPAWDSQPTLSPNEDTLYFASDRLGGFGLSDIYFTYKTKSGQWAPAQNMGPTINTRQSEVSPFYHPKYKVLYFSSRGQLFNFGDFDIYKTYLVGGRWQEPRNIGPLVNGRGSEYYFTIDSQSKNLYYARSEESDIKNLDLYSFPLPMEAHPLAVTKVEGVLRDSVSNKPLTGIISIIDLDNGIEISSKYIRPDGSFAFNLIDNSRYMMIIQSPDFFTIERELALNQDTSMQIMAKVIDHNIPIVFKNIEFDPNESNITESMHAILDEVAYFLAENPGFRLEISGHTDSAGDPEFNQILSKDRADAIMQYIQHKVRIDDGRIEAYGYGSSKPLRDEKNEEDRRINRRVEFRLIKPIVSKNGQAN
;
A
#
# COMPACT_ATOMS: atom_id res chain seq x y z
N MET A 1 60.19 4.29 9.02
CA MET A 1 59.30 3.12 8.81
C MET A 1 58.01 3.62 8.13
N PRO A 2 57.74 3.20 6.89
CA PRO A 2 56.67 3.80 6.08
C PRO A 2 55.35 3.10 6.29
N MET A 3 54.31 3.92 6.40
CA MET A 3 52.89 3.51 6.41
C MET A 3 52.50 2.88 5.04
N LYS A 4 51.93 1.69 5.07
CA LYS A 4 51.37 1.03 3.89
C LYS A 4 50.01 1.67 3.56
N ARG A 5 49.94 2.23 2.36
CA ARG A 5 48.69 2.63 1.70
C ARG A 5 47.87 1.40 1.32
N PHE A 6 46.68 1.27 1.84
CA PHE A 6 45.66 0.37 1.28
C PHE A 6 45.02 1.04 0.06
N LYS A 7 45.14 0.40 -1.09
CA LYS A 7 44.39 0.74 -2.29
C LYS A 7 42.98 0.16 -2.14
N ALA A 8 41.97 1.03 -2.08
CA ALA A 8 40.60 0.63 -2.30
C ALA A 8 40.39 0.39 -3.80
N SER A 9 40.08 -0.84 -4.18
CA SER A 9 39.63 -1.17 -5.53
C SER A 9 38.17 -0.79 -5.64
N ALA A 10 37.88 0.22 -6.44
CA ALA A 10 36.52 0.54 -6.88
C ALA A 10 36.01 -0.61 -7.74
N LEU A 11 35.01 -1.35 -7.25
CA LEU A 11 34.19 -2.24 -8.05
C LEU A 11 33.08 -1.41 -8.67
N SER A 12 33.26 -1.04 -9.92
CA SER A 12 32.22 -0.47 -10.76
C SER A 12 31.18 -1.55 -11.05
N PHE A 13 30.00 -1.47 -10.46
CA PHE A 13 28.84 -2.22 -10.91
C PHE A 13 28.26 -1.52 -12.15
N LEU A 14 28.66 -1.99 -13.32
CA LEU A 14 27.95 -1.75 -14.57
C LEU A 14 26.67 -2.59 -14.55
N LEU A 15 25.52 -1.98 -14.29
CA LEU A 15 24.22 -2.54 -14.61
C LEU A 15 24.03 -2.46 -16.14
N LEU A 16 24.44 -3.52 -16.84
CA LEU A 16 24.04 -3.79 -18.21
C LEU A 16 22.55 -4.14 -18.22
N LEU A 17 21.71 -3.22 -18.68
CA LEU A 17 20.38 -3.52 -19.18
C LEU A 17 20.55 -4.35 -20.47
N ALA A 18 20.61 -5.66 -20.35
CA ALA A 18 20.41 -6.56 -21.47
C ALA A 18 18.89 -6.80 -21.62
N PRO A 19 18.33 -6.73 -22.84
CA PRO A 19 16.95 -7.12 -23.05
C PRO A 19 16.83 -8.62 -22.72
N ILE A 20 15.89 -8.97 -21.86
CA ILE A 20 15.54 -10.36 -21.54
C ILE A 20 14.85 -10.96 -22.76
N LEU A 21 15.63 -11.54 -23.64
CA LEU A 21 15.20 -12.45 -24.69
C LEU A 21 15.91 -13.77 -24.43
N CYS A 22 15.36 -14.55 -23.52
CA CYS A 22 15.45 -16.02 -23.44
C CYS A 22 14.59 -16.49 -22.26
N LEU A 23 13.27 -16.37 -22.39
CA LEU A 23 12.36 -17.20 -21.63
C LEU A 23 12.38 -18.58 -22.28
N GLY A 24 13.24 -19.47 -21.78
CA GLY A 24 13.04 -20.88 -21.94
C GLY A 24 11.65 -21.22 -21.40
N GLN A 25 10.81 -21.75 -22.27
CA GLN A 25 9.48 -22.23 -21.89
C GLN A 25 9.65 -23.35 -20.84
N LEU A 26 9.64 -23.00 -19.56
CA LEU A 26 9.21 -23.92 -18.52
C LEU A 26 7.71 -24.08 -18.72
N LYS A 27 7.32 -25.17 -19.38
CA LYS A 27 5.94 -25.64 -19.38
C LYS A 27 5.61 -26.06 -17.96
N HIS A 28 5.13 -25.12 -17.15
CA HIS A 28 4.39 -25.47 -15.96
C HIS A 28 3.14 -26.21 -16.43
N THR A 29 3.06 -27.50 -16.13
CA THR A 29 1.81 -28.24 -16.26
C THR A 29 0.87 -27.62 -15.23
N PRO A 30 -0.28 -27.04 -15.63
CA PRO A 30 -1.20 -26.47 -14.67
C PRO A 30 -1.70 -27.60 -13.77
N LEU A 31 -1.49 -27.46 -12.47
CA LEU A 31 -2.22 -28.22 -11.47
C LEU A 31 -3.69 -28.00 -11.73
N GLN A 32 -4.41 -29.10 -11.93
CA GLN A 32 -5.85 -29.28 -12.18
C GLN A 32 -6.65 -27.99 -12.30
N ASP A 33 -7.27 -27.78 -13.45
CA ASP A 33 -8.17 -26.69 -13.78
C ASP A 33 -8.98 -26.22 -12.57
N GLY A 34 -8.54 -25.15 -11.95
CA GLY A 34 -9.34 -24.42 -10.98
C GLY A 34 -10.56 -23.83 -11.69
N PRO A 35 -11.70 -23.64 -11.01
CA PRO A 35 -12.90 -23.12 -11.63
C PRO A 35 -12.63 -21.82 -12.37
N ASP A 36 -13.20 -21.69 -13.57
CA ASP A 36 -13.06 -20.54 -14.44
C ASP A 36 -13.18 -19.20 -13.70
N VAL A 37 -12.22 -18.30 -13.94
CA VAL A 37 -12.28 -16.93 -13.46
C VAL A 37 -13.53 -16.28 -14.05
N LYS A 38 -14.55 -16.03 -13.23
CA LYS A 38 -15.77 -15.35 -13.66
C LYS A 38 -15.51 -13.85 -13.64
N VAL A 39 -15.29 -13.27 -14.80
CA VAL A 39 -15.20 -11.81 -14.97
C VAL A 39 -16.60 -11.23 -14.82
N LYS A 40 -16.81 -10.40 -13.79
CA LYS A 40 -18.01 -9.59 -13.62
C LYS A 40 -17.61 -8.11 -13.75
N LYS A 41 -18.40 -7.35 -14.51
CA LYS A 41 -18.36 -5.89 -14.38
C LYS A 41 -18.89 -5.55 -12.98
N THR A 42 -18.00 -5.14 -12.08
CA THR A 42 -18.41 -4.54 -10.81
C THR A 42 -18.88 -3.11 -11.08
N ALA A 43 -19.80 -2.64 -10.25
CA ALA A 43 -20.22 -1.24 -10.32
C ALA A 43 -19.01 -0.32 -10.17
N PRO A 44 -18.95 0.82 -10.89
CA PRO A 44 -17.86 1.77 -10.76
C PRO A 44 -17.65 2.16 -9.32
N ASN A 45 -16.39 2.47 -8.96
CA ASN A 45 -15.99 2.94 -7.63
C ASN A 45 -17.09 3.78 -6.99
N GLN A 46 -17.49 3.42 -5.77
CA GLN A 46 -18.60 4.07 -5.08
C GLN A 46 -18.35 5.57 -4.98
N GLU A 47 -19.05 6.32 -5.80
CA GLU A 47 -19.00 7.78 -5.74
C GLU A 47 -19.49 8.26 -4.37
N MET A 48 -18.82 9.26 -3.81
CA MET A 48 -19.28 9.93 -2.60
C MET A 48 -20.71 10.43 -2.82
N HIS A 49 -21.62 9.99 -1.96
CA HIS A 49 -23.05 10.29 -2.08
C HIS A 49 -23.40 11.69 -1.58
N LEU A 50 -22.80 12.12 -0.43
CA LEU A 50 -23.08 13.41 0.16
C LEU A 50 -22.18 14.51 -0.39
N ASP A 51 -22.78 15.68 -0.62
CA ASP A 51 -22.12 16.95 -0.88
C ASP A 51 -22.60 18.04 0.09
N PHE A 52 -21.80 19.08 0.28
CA PHE A 52 -22.06 20.13 1.22
C PHE A 52 -21.95 21.52 0.55
N PRO A 53 -22.90 21.90 -0.31
CA PRO A 53 -22.80 23.09 -1.16
C PRO A 53 -22.74 24.43 -0.39
N ASN A 54 -23.07 24.41 0.88
CA ASN A 54 -23.05 25.59 1.75
C ASN A 54 -21.84 25.62 2.71
N LEU A 55 -20.93 24.63 2.62
CA LEU A 55 -19.83 24.47 3.56
C LEU A 55 -18.99 25.73 3.74
N ASN A 56 -18.59 26.36 2.63
CA ASN A 56 -17.79 27.58 2.61
C ASN A 56 -18.61 28.87 2.59
N LYS A 57 -19.96 28.77 2.69
CA LYS A 57 -20.88 29.94 2.66
C LYS A 57 -21.45 30.29 4.02
N VAL A 58 -21.62 29.28 4.88
CA VAL A 58 -22.17 29.47 6.22
C VAL A 58 -21.29 28.76 7.24
N THR A 59 -21.00 29.41 8.34
CA THR A 59 -20.21 28.84 9.41
C THR A 59 -20.98 27.73 10.15
N TYR A 60 -22.27 27.97 10.41
CA TYR A 60 -23.17 27.07 11.12
C TYR A 60 -24.61 27.17 10.58
N TYR A 61 -25.17 26.06 10.14
CA TYR A 61 -26.57 25.97 9.68
C TYR A 61 -27.49 25.49 10.77
N LYS A 62 -28.62 26.18 10.97
CA LYS A 62 -29.68 25.76 11.89
C LYS A 62 -31.04 26.18 11.34
N ASP A 63 -31.96 25.20 11.24
CA ASP A 63 -33.36 25.39 10.90
C ASP A 63 -34.21 24.58 11.88
N SER A 64 -34.71 25.27 12.92
CA SER A 64 -35.44 24.63 14.01
C SER A 64 -36.81 24.07 13.56
N LYS A 65 -37.45 24.63 12.53
CA LYS A 65 -38.73 24.14 12.02
C LYS A 65 -38.56 22.80 11.32
N LYS A 66 -37.59 22.73 10.37
CA LYS A 66 -37.26 21.49 9.70
C LYS A 66 -36.79 20.41 10.65
N LEU A 67 -35.97 20.76 11.65
CA LEU A 67 -35.50 19.80 12.62
C LEU A 67 -36.66 19.25 13.46
N SER A 68 -37.59 20.08 13.88
CA SER A 68 -38.79 19.66 14.61
C SER A 68 -39.69 18.73 13.78
N GLU A 69 -39.83 19.00 12.49
CA GLU A 69 -40.56 18.12 11.56
C GLU A 69 -39.90 16.73 11.45
N ILE A 70 -38.58 16.69 11.24
CA ILE A 70 -37.81 15.44 11.21
C ILE A 70 -38.01 14.65 12.50
N GLN A 71 -37.85 15.28 13.66
CA GLN A 71 -38.03 14.64 14.96
C GLN A 71 -39.45 14.11 15.15
N ARG A 72 -40.47 14.82 14.65
CA ARG A 72 -41.88 14.37 14.71
C ARG A 72 -42.09 13.09 13.88
N LEU A 73 -41.52 13.02 12.67
CA LEU A 73 -41.60 11.83 11.82
C LEU A 73 -40.88 10.65 12.46
N GLU A 74 -39.74 10.87 13.06
CA GLU A 74 -38.98 9.82 13.77
C GLU A 74 -39.75 9.28 14.99
N LYS A 75 -40.33 10.15 15.79
CA LYS A 75 -41.23 9.74 16.94
C LYS A 75 -42.39 8.86 16.46
N ARG A 76 -42.91 9.13 15.26
CA ARG A 76 -43.96 8.33 14.62
C ARG A 76 -43.44 7.08 13.89
N LYS A 77 -42.10 6.80 13.95
CA LYS A 77 -41.45 5.70 13.24
C LYS A 77 -41.57 5.76 11.71
N GLN A 78 -41.86 6.95 11.17
CA GLN A 78 -41.98 7.21 9.73
C GLN A 78 -40.59 7.47 9.11
N TYR A 79 -39.69 6.48 9.22
CA TYR A 79 -38.29 6.61 8.89
C TYR A 79 -38.02 6.87 7.39
N ALA A 80 -38.81 6.24 6.50
CA ALA A 80 -38.69 6.47 5.06
C ALA A 80 -39.02 7.93 4.66
N GLN A 81 -39.87 8.61 5.42
CA GLN A 81 -40.19 10.03 5.20
C GLN A 81 -39.16 10.95 5.88
N ALA A 82 -38.62 10.55 7.03
CA ALA A 82 -37.63 11.34 7.76
C ALA A 82 -36.28 11.37 7.06
N LEU A 83 -35.85 10.26 6.41
CA LEU A 83 -34.55 10.14 5.76
C LEU A 83 -34.26 11.25 4.74
N PRO A 84 -35.05 11.49 3.69
CA PRO A 84 -34.76 12.54 2.71
C PRO A 84 -34.79 13.96 3.29
N LEU A 85 -35.52 14.18 4.35
CA LEU A 85 -35.56 15.48 5.03
C LEU A 85 -34.29 15.71 5.87
N LEU A 86 -33.82 14.67 6.59
CA LEU A 86 -32.59 14.77 7.37
C LEU A 86 -31.38 14.86 6.44
N GLU A 87 -31.33 14.09 5.35
CA GLU A 87 -30.30 14.20 4.33
C GLU A 87 -30.19 15.63 3.77
N ARG A 88 -31.31 16.20 3.32
CA ARG A 88 -31.37 17.59 2.84
C ARG A 88 -30.96 18.59 3.90
N TYR A 89 -31.30 18.34 5.18
CA TYR A 89 -30.89 19.18 6.29
C TYR A 89 -29.36 19.18 6.46
N VAL A 90 -28.76 17.99 6.49
CA VAL A 90 -27.31 17.78 6.66
C VAL A 90 -26.50 18.36 5.49
N ARG A 91 -26.99 18.24 4.26
CA ARG A 91 -26.34 18.85 3.07
C ARG A 91 -26.19 20.38 3.16
N ASN A 92 -26.95 21.05 4.03
CA ASN A 92 -26.79 22.49 4.27
C ASN A 92 -25.76 22.81 5.37
N PHE A 93 -25.07 21.85 5.94
CA PHE A 93 -24.09 22.07 7.00
C PHE A 93 -22.98 23.02 6.58
N GLY A 94 -22.61 23.91 7.52
CA GLY A 94 -21.34 24.60 7.53
C GLY A 94 -20.31 23.80 8.37
N ILE A 95 -19.08 24.24 8.39
CA ILE A 95 -17.97 23.53 9.04
C ILE A 95 -18.28 23.22 10.52
N GLN A 96 -18.84 24.15 11.27
CA GLN A 96 -19.13 23.96 12.68
C GLN A 96 -20.19 22.89 12.99
N ASN A 97 -21.09 22.59 12.04
CA ASN A 97 -22.08 21.55 12.24
C ASN A 97 -21.46 20.16 12.43
N PHE A 98 -20.31 19.90 11.77
CA PHE A 98 -19.66 18.58 11.82
C PHE A 98 -19.20 18.18 13.23
N TYR A 99 -18.89 19.15 14.10
CA TYR A 99 -18.52 18.87 15.48
C TYR A 99 -19.58 19.28 16.51
N LYS A 100 -20.49 20.19 16.17
CA LYS A 100 -21.58 20.57 17.06
C LYS A 100 -22.80 19.65 16.95
N ASP A 101 -23.08 19.16 15.74
CA ASP A 101 -24.26 18.37 15.40
C ASP A 101 -23.92 16.93 14.92
N THR A 102 -22.84 16.36 15.41
CA THR A 102 -22.43 14.96 15.08
C THR A 102 -23.55 13.95 15.36
N ARG A 103 -24.45 14.23 16.30
CA ARG A 103 -25.63 13.39 16.56
C ARG A 103 -26.59 13.33 15.37
N LEU A 104 -26.70 14.40 14.59
CA LEU A 104 -27.55 14.39 13.38
C LEU A 104 -26.91 13.57 12.26
N LEU A 105 -25.57 13.65 12.11
CA LEU A 105 -24.82 12.76 11.20
C LEU A 105 -24.99 11.30 11.61
N TRP A 106 -24.76 10.98 12.88
CA TRP A 106 -24.97 9.63 13.40
C TRP A 106 -26.38 9.12 13.11
N ARG A 107 -27.37 9.97 13.35
CA ARG A 107 -28.77 9.64 13.09
C ARG A 107 -29.08 9.40 11.63
N LEU A 108 -28.47 10.18 10.74
CA LEU A 108 -28.59 10.00 9.28
C LEU A 108 -28.02 8.63 8.88
N GLY A 109 -26.85 8.26 9.39
CA GLY A 109 -26.26 6.93 9.17
C GLY A 109 -27.18 5.80 9.59
N GLN A 110 -27.79 5.88 10.78
CA GLN A 110 -28.76 4.90 11.26
C GLN A 110 -30.04 4.82 10.41
N LEU A 111 -30.48 5.93 9.81
CA LEU A 111 -31.63 5.91 8.90
C LEU A 111 -31.28 5.25 7.57
N TYR A 112 -30.09 5.49 7.02
CA TYR A 112 -29.61 4.79 5.82
C TYR A 112 -29.53 3.28 6.07
N GLU A 113 -28.94 2.87 7.18
CA GLU A 113 -28.80 1.45 7.55
C GLU A 113 -30.17 0.77 7.63
N ARG A 114 -31.17 1.41 8.28
CA ARG A 114 -32.54 0.90 8.37
C ARG A 114 -33.24 0.74 7.03
N GLN A 115 -32.80 1.46 5.99
CA GLN A 115 -33.29 1.35 4.62
C GLN A 115 -32.44 0.41 3.77
N GLY A 116 -31.46 -0.30 4.36
CA GLY A 116 -30.54 -1.19 3.65
C GLY A 116 -29.47 -0.46 2.81
N MET A 117 -29.30 0.84 3.00
CA MET A 117 -28.37 1.69 2.28
C MET A 117 -27.02 1.72 3.02
N MET A 118 -26.35 0.56 3.10
CA MET A 118 -25.18 0.39 3.96
C MET A 118 -24.01 1.27 3.56
N ASN A 119 -23.76 1.46 2.25
CA ASN A 119 -22.65 2.28 1.77
C ASN A 119 -22.79 3.75 2.22
N GLN A 120 -23.98 4.30 2.11
CA GLN A 120 -24.31 5.65 2.57
C GLN A 120 -24.21 5.76 4.09
N ALA A 121 -24.62 4.72 4.81
CA ALA A 121 -24.47 4.68 6.27
C ALA A 121 -22.99 4.73 6.67
N MET A 122 -22.14 3.93 6.03
CA MET A 122 -20.69 3.91 6.28
C MET A 122 -20.01 5.24 5.95
N GLU A 123 -20.39 5.90 4.86
CA GLU A 123 -19.93 7.25 4.52
C GLU A 123 -20.18 8.24 5.66
N VAL A 124 -21.40 8.26 6.15
CA VAL A 124 -21.78 9.19 7.23
C VAL A 124 -21.11 8.84 8.56
N TYR A 125 -20.96 7.55 8.88
CA TYR A 125 -20.26 7.12 10.09
C TYR A 125 -18.78 7.52 10.07
N ARG A 126 -18.11 7.45 8.91
CA ARG A 126 -16.75 7.99 8.76
C ARG A 126 -16.69 9.47 9.05
N LEU A 127 -17.63 10.27 8.55
CA LEU A 127 -17.72 11.71 8.87
C LEU A 127 -17.87 11.95 10.37
N VAL A 128 -18.72 11.17 11.07
CA VAL A 128 -18.84 11.26 12.53
C VAL A 128 -17.50 11.02 13.20
N LEU A 129 -16.78 9.94 12.81
CA LEU A 129 -15.51 9.56 13.44
C LEU A 129 -14.40 10.55 13.16
N LYS A 130 -14.35 11.13 11.96
CA LYS A 130 -13.33 12.13 11.57
C LYS A 130 -13.49 13.47 12.32
N HIS A 131 -14.74 13.86 12.65
CA HIS A 131 -15.03 15.24 13.10
C HIS A 131 -15.52 15.38 14.53
N HIS A 132 -15.82 14.26 15.22
CA HIS A 132 -16.31 14.35 16.61
C HIS A 132 -15.26 14.95 17.55
N ARG A 133 -15.74 15.67 18.57
CA ARG A 133 -14.89 16.21 19.65
C ARG A 133 -15.24 15.62 21.04
N SER A 134 -16.12 14.64 21.09
CA SER A 134 -16.54 13.94 22.31
C SER A 134 -16.18 12.46 22.23
N ASP A 135 -16.35 11.71 23.31
CA ASP A 135 -16.13 10.27 23.34
C ASP A 135 -17.08 9.55 22.36
N VAL A 136 -16.50 8.83 21.42
CA VAL A 136 -17.21 8.09 20.37
C VAL A 136 -16.85 6.61 20.37
N ARG A 137 -16.38 6.06 21.50
CA ARG A 137 -16.00 4.65 21.60
C ARG A 137 -17.10 3.72 21.10
N GLN A 138 -18.36 4.03 21.42
CA GLN A 138 -19.49 3.25 20.93
C GLN A 138 -19.66 3.34 19.41
N VAL A 139 -19.50 4.55 18.83
CA VAL A 139 -19.57 4.76 17.37
C VAL A 139 -18.44 4.02 16.68
N LYS A 140 -17.23 4.13 17.23
CA LYS A 140 -16.06 3.45 16.68
C LYS A 140 -16.20 1.94 16.73
N SER A 141 -16.58 1.38 17.87
CA SER A 141 -16.79 -0.07 18.04
C SER A 141 -17.86 -0.59 17.08
N TYR A 142 -18.95 0.17 16.92
CA TYR A 142 -20.01 -0.18 15.97
C TYR A 142 -19.52 -0.12 14.52
N TYR A 143 -18.84 0.96 14.14
CA TYR A 143 -18.24 1.10 12.82
C TYR A 143 -17.25 -0.03 12.52
N ASP A 144 -16.34 -0.33 13.44
CA ASP A 144 -15.36 -1.42 13.28
C ASP A 144 -16.06 -2.77 13.08
N SER A 145 -17.20 -3.00 13.73
CA SER A 145 -17.99 -4.23 13.54
C SER A 145 -18.64 -4.33 12.15
N LEU A 146 -19.01 -3.20 11.56
CA LEU A 146 -19.54 -3.15 10.19
C LEU A 146 -18.44 -3.27 9.13
N GLU A 147 -17.24 -2.77 9.43
CA GLU A 147 -16.12 -2.72 8.51
C GLU A 147 -15.28 -4.02 8.46
N GLN A 148 -15.51 -4.95 9.38
CA GLN A 148 -14.69 -6.16 9.56
C GLN A 148 -14.35 -6.92 8.26
N ASN A 149 -15.26 -6.90 7.27
CA ASN A 149 -15.09 -7.59 5.99
C ASN A 149 -14.65 -6.65 4.85
N THR A 150 -14.31 -5.39 5.15
CA THR A 150 -13.83 -4.42 4.15
C THR A 150 -12.47 -3.86 4.48
N LYS A 151 -12.03 -4.02 5.74
CA LYS A 151 -10.73 -3.53 6.22
C LYS A 151 -9.60 -4.44 5.75
N ASP A 152 -8.56 -3.83 5.20
CA ASP A 152 -7.34 -4.54 4.88
C ASP A 152 -6.46 -4.70 6.12
N TYR A 153 -5.91 -5.91 6.29
CA TYR A 153 -4.95 -6.25 7.33
C TYR A 153 -3.62 -6.55 6.66
N TYR A 154 -2.69 -5.61 6.75
CA TYR A 154 -1.36 -5.77 6.18
C TYR A 154 -0.49 -6.67 7.05
N VAL A 155 0.34 -7.45 6.37
CA VAL A 155 1.41 -8.21 7.02
C VAL A 155 2.43 -7.21 7.59
N PRO A 156 2.98 -7.43 8.80
CA PRO A 156 4.04 -6.59 9.34
C PRO A 156 5.22 -6.43 8.37
N LEU A 157 5.75 -5.23 8.23
CA LEU A 157 6.77 -4.92 7.22
C LEU A 157 8.05 -5.78 7.39
N SER A 158 8.46 -6.08 8.62
CA SER A 158 9.57 -7.00 8.90
C SER A 158 9.33 -8.39 8.32
N TYR A 159 8.14 -8.95 8.55
CA TYR A 159 7.75 -10.25 8.01
C TYR A 159 7.57 -10.23 6.49
N TYR A 160 7.07 -9.11 5.93
CA TYR A 160 7.03 -8.93 4.48
C TYR A 160 8.42 -9.05 3.84
N TYR A 161 9.45 -8.42 4.43
CA TYR A 161 10.82 -8.53 3.93
C TYR A 161 11.37 -9.97 4.06
N GLU A 162 11.05 -10.68 5.11
CA GLU A 162 11.39 -12.11 5.26
C GLU A 162 10.76 -12.94 4.14
N LEU A 163 9.49 -12.71 3.81
CA LEU A 163 8.81 -13.36 2.69
C LEU A 163 9.47 -13.05 1.34
N VAL A 164 9.89 -11.81 1.11
CA VAL A 164 10.58 -11.41 -0.13
C VAL A 164 11.94 -12.09 -0.25
N GLU A 165 12.77 -12.09 0.81
CA GLU A 165 14.07 -12.78 0.80
C GLU A 165 13.90 -14.28 0.60
N TYR A 166 12.94 -14.87 1.25
CA TYR A 166 12.60 -16.27 1.10
C TYR A 166 12.25 -16.60 -0.37
N ARG A 167 11.34 -15.85 -0.99
CA ARG A 167 10.97 -16.05 -2.40
C ARG A 167 12.12 -15.91 -3.37
N LYS A 168 13.08 -15.03 -3.10
CA LYS A 168 14.31 -14.93 -3.89
C LYS A 168 15.15 -16.19 -3.84
N SER A 169 15.12 -16.96 -2.74
CA SER A 169 15.91 -18.16 -2.58
C SER A 169 15.33 -19.38 -3.27
N ILE A 170 14.01 -19.43 -3.51
CA ILE A 170 13.31 -20.62 -4.02
C ILE A 170 12.73 -20.46 -5.42
N SER A 171 12.52 -19.25 -5.90
CA SER A 171 11.82 -18.97 -7.16
C SER A 171 12.77 -18.36 -8.20
N SER A 172 12.61 -18.75 -9.47
CA SER A 172 13.21 -18.04 -10.61
C SER A 172 12.65 -16.62 -10.77
N TYR A 173 11.61 -16.32 -10.07
CA TYR A 173 10.84 -15.12 -10.05
C TYR A 173 11.21 -14.30 -8.81
N GLN A 174 11.76 -13.13 -9.04
CA GLN A 174 12.20 -12.25 -7.96
C GLN A 174 11.33 -10.99 -7.98
N PRO A 175 10.48 -10.79 -6.96
CA PRO A 175 9.76 -9.54 -6.84
C PRO A 175 10.76 -8.39 -6.72
N PRO A 176 10.48 -7.22 -7.33
CA PRO A 176 11.31 -6.06 -7.14
C PRO A 176 11.35 -5.74 -5.63
N ARG A 177 12.51 -5.33 -5.17
CA ARG A 177 12.69 -4.90 -3.78
C ARG A 177 12.62 -3.40 -3.73
N GLY A 178 11.68 -2.88 -2.95
CA GLY A 178 11.69 -1.47 -2.62
C GLY A 178 12.97 -1.11 -1.86
N VAL A 179 13.78 -0.28 -2.46
CA VAL A 179 15.00 0.23 -1.82
C VAL A 179 14.81 1.72 -1.59
N TYR A 180 14.81 2.12 -0.31
CA TYR A 180 14.94 3.52 0.05
C TYR A 180 16.35 3.98 -0.32
N LEU A 181 16.46 4.80 -1.33
CA LEU A 181 17.73 5.38 -1.72
C LEU A 181 17.82 6.78 -1.12
N ASN A 182 18.67 6.94 -0.11
CA ASN A 182 19.11 8.25 0.30
C ASN A 182 19.73 8.95 -0.90
N MET A 183 19.30 10.16 -1.21
CA MET A 183 19.74 10.87 -2.41
C MET A 183 21.21 11.34 -2.32
N GLY A 184 21.86 11.05 -1.20
CA GLY A 184 23.31 11.26 -1.00
C GLY A 184 23.71 12.69 -0.74
N ASN A 185 24.98 12.90 -0.40
CA ASN A 185 25.53 14.18 0.04
C ASN A 185 25.51 15.28 -1.04
N GLY A 186 25.28 14.95 -2.32
CA GLY A 186 25.08 15.95 -3.35
C GLY A 186 23.74 16.69 -3.21
N ILE A 187 22.73 16.00 -2.67
CA ILE A 187 21.40 16.54 -2.41
C ILE A 187 21.23 16.86 -0.92
N ASN A 188 21.42 15.85 -0.06
CA ASN A 188 21.27 15.98 1.38
C ASN A 188 22.47 16.70 2.02
N SER A 189 22.20 17.49 3.03
CA SER A 189 23.18 18.21 3.84
C SER A 189 23.24 17.61 5.26
N PRO A 190 24.16 18.07 6.14
CA PRO A 190 24.11 17.72 7.54
C PRO A 190 22.91 18.31 8.32
N TYR A 191 22.04 19.06 7.65
CA TYR A 191 20.86 19.72 8.21
C TYR A 191 19.60 19.17 7.53
N GLU A 192 18.42 19.59 7.99
CA GLU A 192 17.15 19.17 7.42
C GLU A 192 17.02 19.58 5.95
N ASP A 193 16.72 18.61 5.10
CA ASP A 193 16.41 18.75 3.68
C ASP A 193 15.03 18.11 3.40
N TYR A 194 14.05 18.91 2.96
CA TYR A 194 12.66 18.46 2.83
C TYR A 194 11.85 19.26 1.78
N GLY A 195 10.57 18.96 1.64
CA GLY A 195 9.67 19.63 0.72
C GLY A 195 10.06 19.47 -0.75
N PRO A 196 10.34 18.24 -1.23
CA PRO A 196 10.74 18.04 -2.62
C PRO A 196 9.59 18.34 -3.57
N THR A 197 9.91 18.97 -4.70
CA THR A 197 9.04 19.08 -5.86
C THR A 197 9.85 18.89 -7.14
N LEU A 198 9.21 18.40 -8.19
CA LEU A 198 9.84 18.11 -9.48
C LEU A 198 9.27 19.03 -10.57
N SER A 199 10.12 19.42 -11.51
CA SER A 199 9.66 20.00 -12.76
C SER A 199 8.84 18.99 -13.57
N GLY A 200 7.96 19.46 -14.44
CA GLY A 200 7.08 18.60 -15.24
C GLY A 200 7.83 17.60 -16.14
N ASP A 201 9.06 17.92 -16.53
CA ASP A 201 9.96 17.07 -17.31
C ASP A 201 10.86 16.17 -16.45
N VAL A 202 10.72 16.24 -15.11
CA VAL A 202 11.50 15.47 -14.11
C VAL A 202 13.02 15.81 -14.13
N ASN A 203 13.43 16.89 -14.76
CA ASN A 203 14.84 17.26 -14.87
C ASN A 203 15.33 18.17 -13.74
N THR A 204 14.42 18.78 -12.99
CA THR A 204 14.76 19.66 -11.87
C THR A 204 14.05 19.22 -10.62
N LEU A 205 14.82 18.93 -9.56
CA LEU A 205 14.33 18.75 -8.20
C LEU A 205 14.53 20.06 -7.44
N ILE A 206 13.47 20.56 -6.83
CA ILE A 206 13.49 21.72 -5.91
C ILE A 206 13.15 21.22 -4.52
N PHE A 207 13.79 21.74 -3.51
CA PHE A 207 13.55 21.36 -2.12
C PHE A 207 13.95 22.46 -1.15
N THR A 208 13.48 22.36 0.07
CA THR A 208 13.84 23.23 1.20
C THR A 208 15.03 22.66 1.93
N SER A 209 15.98 23.49 2.33
CA SER A 209 17.14 23.08 3.11
C SER A 209 17.46 24.10 4.19
N LYS A 210 17.84 23.61 5.38
CA LYS A 210 18.36 24.42 6.49
C LYS A 210 19.88 24.53 6.50
N ARG A 211 20.54 24.21 5.37
CA ARG A 211 22.01 24.31 5.29
C ARG A 211 22.47 25.76 5.37
N THR A 212 23.48 26.03 6.19
CA THR A 212 24.06 27.36 6.28
C THR A 212 24.97 27.66 5.11
N PHE A 213 24.87 28.89 4.56
CA PHE A 213 25.83 29.36 3.55
C PHE A 213 27.21 29.50 4.20
N GLN A 214 28.25 28.91 3.58
CA GLN A 214 29.61 28.92 4.12
C GLN A 214 30.09 30.37 4.41
N GLY A 215 30.38 30.63 5.67
CA GLY A 215 31.08 31.85 6.09
C GLY A 215 30.28 32.92 6.85
N ILE A 216 29.00 32.73 7.09
CA ILE A 216 28.20 33.62 7.91
C ILE A 216 27.69 32.82 9.11
N GLU A 217 28.08 33.21 10.32
CA GLU A 217 27.50 32.73 11.60
C GLU A 217 26.06 33.28 11.77
N SER A 218 25.20 33.01 10.79
CA SER A 218 23.77 33.29 10.87
C SER A 218 23.04 32.07 11.38
N LYS A 219 21.94 32.25 12.08
CA LYS A 219 21.04 31.16 12.43
C LYS A 219 20.68 30.40 11.15
N PRO A 220 20.60 29.05 11.20
CA PRO A 220 20.12 28.27 10.06
C PRO A 220 18.78 28.84 9.56
N ASN A 221 18.71 29.23 8.30
CA ASN A 221 17.53 29.72 7.64
C ASN A 221 17.00 28.63 6.70
N GLU A 222 15.70 28.57 6.49
CA GLU A 222 15.09 27.71 5.47
C GLU A 222 15.19 28.41 4.13
N ASP A 223 15.93 27.80 3.20
CA ASP A 223 16.15 28.31 1.86
C ASP A 223 15.75 27.28 0.79
N LEU A 224 15.35 27.75 -0.37
CA LEU A 224 15.09 26.89 -1.53
C LEU A 224 16.38 26.56 -2.27
N TYR A 225 16.55 25.26 -2.56
CA TYR A 225 17.65 24.71 -3.33
C TYR A 225 17.09 23.93 -4.54
N TYR A 226 17.90 23.73 -5.54
CA TYR A 226 17.57 22.91 -6.70
C TYR A 226 18.75 22.03 -7.12
N ALA A 227 18.45 20.90 -7.76
CA ALA A 227 19.40 20.04 -8.44
C ALA A 227 18.85 19.66 -9.83
N GLN A 228 19.77 19.40 -10.76
CA GLN A 228 19.44 19.02 -12.13
C GLN A 228 19.71 17.53 -12.33
N ASN A 229 18.82 16.85 -13.04
CA ASN A 229 19.01 15.46 -13.43
C ASN A 229 19.74 15.36 -14.77
N TYR A 230 20.81 14.59 -14.82
CA TYR A 230 21.56 14.27 -16.03
C TYR A 230 21.70 12.75 -16.15
N ASN A 231 20.94 12.12 -17.03
CA ASN A 231 20.99 10.68 -17.24
C ASN A 231 20.84 9.85 -15.94
N ASP A 232 19.78 10.13 -15.18
CA ASP A 232 19.45 9.51 -13.89
C ASP A 232 20.40 9.83 -12.72
N PHE A 233 21.29 10.79 -12.88
CA PHE A 233 22.16 11.30 -11.82
C PHE A 233 21.79 12.76 -11.47
N TRP A 234 21.59 13.02 -10.20
CA TRP A 234 21.35 14.38 -9.69
C TRP A 234 22.68 15.13 -9.54
N SER A 235 22.70 16.37 -10.00
CA SER A 235 23.81 17.29 -9.74
C SER A 235 23.90 17.65 -8.24
N GLU A 236 24.99 18.24 -7.82
CA GLU A 236 25.03 18.90 -6.51
C GLU A 236 23.94 19.98 -6.40
N ALA A 237 23.37 20.08 -5.21
CA ALA A 237 22.33 21.07 -4.91
C ALA A 237 22.89 22.49 -4.94
N LYS A 238 22.15 23.39 -5.58
CA LYS A 238 22.46 24.81 -5.71
C LYS A 238 21.36 25.65 -5.08
N SER A 239 21.75 26.70 -4.34
CA SER A 239 20.81 27.69 -3.82
C SER A 239 20.18 28.48 -4.98
N PHE A 240 18.89 28.78 -4.86
CA PHE A 240 18.26 29.75 -5.76
C PHE A 240 18.85 31.15 -5.64
N GLY A 241 19.40 31.47 -4.47
CA GLY A 241 19.91 32.82 -4.19
C GLY A 241 18.83 33.91 -4.26
N LYS A 242 19.27 35.17 -4.22
CA LYS A 242 18.35 36.31 -4.35
C LYS A 242 17.81 36.39 -5.78
N PRO A 243 16.53 36.80 -5.95
CA PRO A 243 15.61 37.31 -4.96
C PRO A 243 14.71 36.24 -4.30
N ILE A 244 14.81 34.96 -4.70
CA ILE A 244 14.00 33.87 -4.13
C ILE A 244 14.33 33.71 -2.66
N ASN A 245 15.58 33.34 -2.34
CA ASN A 245 16.03 33.21 -0.96
C ASN A 245 16.34 34.60 -0.38
N SER A 246 15.88 34.85 0.81
CA SER A 246 15.99 36.15 1.49
C SER A 246 16.57 35.99 2.91
N ILE A 247 16.31 36.93 3.78
CA ILE A 247 16.63 36.82 5.23
C ILE A 247 15.52 36.09 6.00
N TYR A 248 14.43 35.77 5.33
CA TYR A 248 13.28 35.07 5.89
C TYR A 248 13.37 33.58 5.56
N ASN A 249 12.45 32.77 6.07
CA ASN A 249 12.39 31.34 5.73
C ASN A 249 11.59 31.14 4.44
N GLU A 250 12.18 30.54 3.43
CA GLU A 250 11.53 30.15 2.19
C GLU A 250 11.48 28.62 2.05
N GLY A 251 10.32 28.08 1.71
CA GLY A 251 10.18 26.63 1.58
C GLY A 251 8.96 26.17 0.83
N SER A 252 8.83 24.85 0.69
CA SER A 252 7.65 24.17 0.16
C SER A 252 7.17 24.75 -1.17
N ALA A 253 7.94 24.55 -2.23
CA ALA A 253 7.68 25.13 -3.54
C ALA A 253 6.92 24.19 -4.47
N THR A 254 6.28 24.76 -5.50
CA THR A 254 5.77 24.07 -6.68
C THR A 254 6.00 24.89 -7.94
N LEU A 255 6.22 24.21 -9.07
CA LEU A 255 6.45 24.84 -10.38
C LEU A 255 5.24 24.68 -11.30
N THR A 256 5.01 25.65 -12.17
CA THR A 256 4.19 25.44 -13.36
C THR A 256 4.86 24.41 -14.28
N ARG A 257 4.05 23.77 -15.14
CA ARG A 257 4.53 22.71 -16.05
C ARG A 257 5.61 23.24 -17.02
N ASP A 258 5.53 24.49 -17.42
CA ASP A 258 6.52 25.14 -18.28
C ASP A 258 7.79 25.58 -17.54
N GLY A 259 7.84 25.37 -16.22
CA GLY A 259 8.97 25.72 -15.36
C GLY A 259 9.19 27.22 -15.16
N LYS A 260 8.26 28.08 -15.58
CA LYS A 260 8.46 29.55 -15.60
C LYS A 260 7.87 30.28 -14.41
N THR A 261 6.98 29.66 -13.65
CA THR A 261 6.41 30.27 -12.44
C THR A 261 6.62 29.33 -11.26
N LEU A 262 7.26 29.85 -10.22
CA LEU A 262 7.46 29.19 -8.95
C LEU A 262 6.47 29.74 -7.93
N TYR A 263 5.72 28.88 -7.28
CA TYR A 263 4.95 29.21 -6.07
C TYR A 263 5.67 28.62 -4.87
N PHE A 264 5.81 29.37 -3.79
CA PHE A 264 6.55 28.95 -2.60
C PHE A 264 6.03 29.67 -1.35
N ALA A 265 6.28 29.12 -0.19
CA ALA A 265 5.97 29.76 1.08
C ALA A 265 7.14 30.64 1.52
N ARG A 266 6.83 31.81 2.05
CA ARG A 266 7.78 32.69 2.76
C ARG A 266 7.16 33.07 4.12
N CYS A 267 7.94 32.90 5.18
CA CYS A 267 7.47 33.12 6.54
C CYS A 267 8.05 34.41 7.13
N GLU A 268 7.29 35.04 8.02
CA GLU A 268 7.71 36.21 8.80
C GLU A 268 8.13 37.43 7.97
N SER A 269 7.68 37.51 6.71
CA SER A 269 7.96 38.62 5.81
C SER A 269 7.12 39.86 6.16
N PRO A 270 7.69 41.08 6.13
CA PRO A 270 6.97 42.30 6.50
C PRO A 270 5.80 42.67 5.56
N ASP A 271 5.81 42.14 4.34
CA ASP A 271 4.74 42.31 3.34
C ASP A 271 3.74 41.13 3.37
N GLY A 272 3.87 40.21 4.34
CA GLY A 272 2.96 39.10 4.56
C GLY A 272 1.67 39.49 5.28
N TYR A 273 0.65 38.63 5.16
CA TYR A 273 -0.63 38.72 5.86
C TYR A 273 -0.62 37.93 7.17
N GLY A 274 0.20 36.87 7.23
CA GLY A 274 0.26 35.95 8.36
C GLY A 274 1.66 35.50 8.74
N ASN A 275 1.71 34.35 9.40
CA ASN A 275 2.98 33.75 9.84
C ASN A 275 3.80 33.26 8.64
N CYS A 276 3.16 32.55 7.71
CA CYS A 276 3.72 32.19 6.42
C CYS A 276 2.68 32.49 5.33
N ASP A 277 3.12 32.97 4.20
CA ASP A 277 2.30 33.30 3.04
C ASP A 277 2.81 32.63 1.77
N ILE A 278 1.93 32.38 0.83
CA ILE A 278 2.28 31.87 -0.49
C ILE A 278 2.62 33.05 -1.43
N TYR A 279 3.80 32.99 -2.02
CA TYR A 279 4.33 33.90 -3.01
C TYR A 279 4.44 33.23 -4.36
N LYS A 280 4.56 34.01 -5.42
CA LYS A 280 4.99 33.57 -6.75
C LYS A 280 6.21 34.34 -7.21
N ALA A 281 7.02 33.68 -8.05
CA ALA A 281 8.13 34.27 -8.76
C ALA A 281 8.07 33.85 -10.24
N THR A 282 8.53 34.71 -11.17
CA THR A 282 8.54 34.45 -12.60
C THR A 282 9.97 34.32 -13.11
N LEU A 283 10.27 33.24 -13.85
CA LEU A 283 11.55 33.08 -14.54
C LEU A 283 11.56 33.90 -15.82
N GLN A 284 12.46 34.85 -15.91
CA GLN A 284 12.59 35.71 -17.07
C GLN A 284 13.51 35.10 -18.15
N PRO A 285 13.48 35.61 -19.39
CA PRO A 285 14.33 35.13 -20.49
C PRO A 285 15.84 35.25 -20.24
N ASP A 286 16.26 36.10 -19.30
CA ASP A 286 17.65 36.23 -18.87
C ASP A 286 18.13 35.07 -17.94
N GLY A 287 17.22 34.13 -17.62
CA GLY A 287 17.49 33.01 -16.75
C GLY A 287 17.41 33.30 -15.24
N ASN A 288 16.98 34.52 -14.88
CA ASN A 288 16.83 34.92 -13.48
C ASN A 288 15.38 34.96 -13.04
N TRP A 289 15.14 34.69 -11.75
CA TRP A 289 13.84 34.81 -11.13
C TRP A 289 13.56 36.25 -10.74
N HIS A 290 12.39 36.77 -11.13
CA HIS A 290 11.94 38.15 -10.85
C HIS A 290 10.47 38.14 -10.42
N GLU A 291 9.92 39.35 -10.21
CA GLU A 291 8.50 39.58 -9.95
C GLU A 291 7.97 38.73 -8.78
N ILE A 292 8.67 38.83 -7.61
CA ILE A 292 8.22 38.16 -6.39
C ILE A 292 7.00 38.87 -5.85
N GLU A 293 5.87 38.20 -5.85
CA GLU A 293 4.59 38.76 -5.43
C GLU A 293 3.93 37.86 -4.39
N ASN A 294 3.45 38.46 -3.29
CA ASN A 294 2.52 37.81 -2.40
C ASN A 294 1.19 37.56 -3.12
N LEU A 295 0.58 36.38 -3.00
CA LEU A 295 -0.67 36.06 -3.71
C LEU A 295 -1.89 36.84 -3.19
N GLY A 296 -1.73 37.63 -2.14
CA GLY A 296 -2.75 38.51 -1.61
C GLY A 296 -3.79 37.83 -0.72
N PRO A 297 -4.75 38.63 -0.19
CA PRO A 297 -5.64 38.21 0.88
C PRO A 297 -6.73 37.23 0.46
N ASN A 298 -6.89 36.96 -0.83
CA ASN A 298 -7.77 35.88 -1.29
C ASN A 298 -7.17 34.49 -1.05
N VAL A 299 -5.84 34.40 -1.03
CA VAL A 299 -5.10 33.17 -0.80
C VAL A 299 -4.58 33.15 0.65
N ASN A 300 -3.81 34.15 1.02
CA ASN A 300 -3.13 34.25 2.30
C ASN A 300 -4.02 34.89 3.36
N GLY A 301 -3.91 34.41 4.58
CA GLY A 301 -4.64 34.90 5.74
C GLY A 301 -3.69 35.25 6.89
N PRO A 302 -4.21 35.59 8.09
CA PRO A 302 -3.39 35.90 9.26
C PRO A 302 -2.82 34.64 9.94
N ALA A 303 -2.73 33.55 9.22
CA ALA A 303 -2.35 32.24 9.70
C ALA A 303 -1.09 31.72 8.99
N TRP A 304 -0.76 30.46 9.17
CA TRP A 304 0.24 29.77 8.37
C TRP A 304 -0.40 29.24 7.09
N ASP A 305 -0.03 29.76 5.93
CA ASP A 305 -0.45 29.34 4.61
C ASP A 305 0.78 28.86 3.82
N SER A 306 0.87 27.57 3.51
CA SER A 306 2.08 26.93 2.99
C SER A 306 1.80 25.71 2.13
N GLN A 307 2.86 25.09 1.60
CA GLN A 307 2.84 23.86 0.86
C GLN A 307 1.92 23.88 -0.37
N PRO A 308 2.12 24.83 -1.29
CA PRO A 308 1.29 24.98 -2.48
C PRO A 308 1.49 23.82 -3.47
N THR A 309 0.41 23.41 -4.14
CA THR A 309 0.45 22.52 -5.32
C THR A 309 -0.60 22.95 -6.34
N LEU A 310 -0.31 22.79 -7.63
CA LEU A 310 -1.20 23.17 -8.71
C LEU A 310 -1.97 21.99 -9.28
N SER A 311 -3.21 22.24 -9.72
CA SER A 311 -3.93 21.30 -10.58
C SER A 311 -3.20 21.10 -11.92
N PRO A 312 -3.43 19.99 -12.67
CA PRO A 312 -2.76 19.74 -13.94
C PRO A 312 -2.98 20.83 -15.02
N ASN A 313 -4.06 21.57 -14.95
CA ASN A 313 -4.38 22.70 -15.86
C ASN A 313 -4.00 24.07 -15.26
N GLU A 314 -3.39 24.07 -14.05
CA GLU A 314 -2.83 25.26 -13.39
C GLU A 314 -3.84 26.39 -13.12
N ASP A 315 -5.13 26.06 -13.12
CA ASP A 315 -6.21 27.00 -12.79
C ASP A 315 -6.60 26.94 -11.31
N THR A 316 -6.18 25.94 -10.59
CA THR A 316 -6.51 25.69 -9.18
C THR A 316 -5.23 25.47 -8.36
N LEU A 317 -5.11 26.19 -7.25
CA LEU A 317 -4.03 26.07 -6.28
C LEU A 317 -4.58 25.44 -5.01
N TYR A 318 -3.95 24.37 -4.54
CA TYR A 318 -4.20 23.72 -3.26
C TYR A 318 -3.07 24.04 -2.30
N PHE A 319 -3.36 24.17 -1.04
CA PHE A 319 -2.37 24.49 0.00
C PHE A 319 -2.84 24.08 1.40
N ALA A 320 -1.94 23.97 2.34
CA ALA A 320 -2.23 23.74 3.76
C ALA A 320 -2.34 25.07 4.51
N SER A 321 -3.26 25.15 5.46
CA SER A 321 -3.48 26.34 6.27
C SER A 321 -4.03 26.00 7.65
N ASP A 322 -3.53 26.65 8.69
CA ASP A 322 -4.05 26.57 10.06
C ASP A 322 -5.01 27.73 10.42
N ARG A 323 -5.58 28.38 9.38
CA ARG A 323 -6.53 29.50 9.56
C ARG A 323 -7.75 29.10 10.39
N LEU A 324 -8.17 30.01 11.25
CA LEU A 324 -9.30 29.83 12.13
C LEU A 324 -10.61 29.51 11.36
N GLY A 325 -11.40 28.63 11.91
CA GLY A 325 -12.71 28.26 11.32
C GLY A 325 -12.68 27.04 10.43
N GLY A 326 -11.54 26.35 10.33
CA GLY A 326 -11.40 25.04 9.71
C GLY A 326 -11.98 23.89 10.55
N PHE A 327 -11.78 22.67 10.06
CA PHE A 327 -12.19 21.45 10.77
C PHE A 327 -11.21 21.10 11.89
N GLY A 328 -9.91 21.20 11.63
CA GLY A 328 -8.83 20.72 12.46
C GLY A 328 -7.83 21.78 12.90
N LEU A 329 -6.60 21.29 13.11
CA LEU A 329 -5.45 22.12 13.46
C LEU A 329 -4.88 22.79 12.21
N SER A 330 -4.72 22.02 11.15
CA SER A 330 -4.43 22.50 9.79
C SER A 330 -5.29 21.73 8.81
N ASP A 331 -5.82 22.42 7.82
CA ASP A 331 -6.70 21.88 6.79
C ASP A 331 -6.12 22.16 5.40
N ILE A 332 -6.52 21.35 4.41
CA ILE A 332 -6.24 21.66 3.01
C ILE A 332 -7.31 22.58 2.47
N TYR A 333 -6.86 23.67 1.86
CA TYR A 333 -7.67 24.66 1.16
C TYR A 333 -7.35 24.65 -0.34
N PHE A 334 -8.25 25.21 -1.11
CA PHE A 334 -8.03 25.48 -2.53
C PHE A 334 -8.55 26.86 -2.94
N THR A 335 -7.96 27.38 -3.98
CA THR A 335 -8.44 28.56 -4.69
C THR A 335 -8.31 28.32 -6.18
N TYR A 336 -9.07 29.06 -6.98
CA TYR A 336 -9.07 28.94 -8.44
C TYR A 336 -8.93 30.30 -9.12
N LYS A 337 -8.33 30.31 -10.31
CA LYS A 337 -8.22 31.51 -11.13
C LYS A 337 -9.59 31.91 -11.67
N THR A 338 -9.99 33.16 -11.42
CA THR A 338 -11.18 33.79 -12.02
C THR A 338 -10.95 34.08 -13.49
N LYS A 339 -12.00 34.50 -14.22
CA LYS A 339 -11.89 34.93 -15.61
C LYS A 339 -10.93 36.13 -15.80
N SER A 340 -10.70 36.93 -14.76
CA SER A 340 -9.72 38.02 -14.77
C SER A 340 -8.29 37.58 -14.49
N GLY A 341 -8.04 36.27 -14.24
CA GLY A 341 -6.74 35.73 -13.91
C GLY A 341 -6.35 35.89 -12.45
N GLN A 342 -7.18 36.49 -11.62
CA GLN A 342 -6.95 36.65 -10.18
C GLN A 342 -7.41 35.40 -9.41
N TRP A 343 -6.80 35.12 -8.27
CA TRP A 343 -7.24 34.07 -7.39
C TRP A 343 -8.55 34.41 -6.66
N ALA A 344 -9.49 33.50 -6.66
CA ALA A 344 -10.73 33.62 -5.89
C ALA A 344 -10.43 33.42 -4.37
N PRO A 345 -11.35 33.86 -3.48
CA PRO A 345 -11.19 33.55 -2.05
C PRO A 345 -11.00 32.05 -1.79
N ALA A 346 -10.01 31.72 -0.95
CA ALA A 346 -9.70 30.34 -0.58
C ALA A 346 -10.88 29.63 0.08
N GLN A 347 -11.09 28.37 -0.28
CA GLN A 347 -12.15 27.51 0.20
C GLN A 347 -11.58 26.24 0.85
N ASN A 348 -12.21 25.81 1.94
CA ASN A 348 -11.87 24.55 2.59
C ASN A 348 -12.28 23.36 1.72
N MET A 349 -11.42 22.33 1.61
CA MET A 349 -11.67 21.13 0.80
C MET A 349 -12.82 20.25 1.32
N GLY A 350 -13.28 20.48 2.53
CA GLY A 350 -14.45 19.83 3.08
C GLY A 350 -14.15 18.58 3.92
N PRO A 351 -15.21 18.00 4.51
CA PRO A 351 -15.13 17.03 5.59
C PRO A 351 -14.67 15.63 5.15
N THR A 352 -14.63 15.37 3.87
CA THR A 352 -14.10 14.10 3.32
C THR A 352 -12.57 14.08 3.38
N ILE A 353 -11.94 15.23 3.09
CA ILE A 353 -10.48 15.40 3.07
C ILE A 353 -10.00 15.81 4.46
N ASN A 354 -10.50 16.94 4.96
CA ASN A 354 -10.07 17.52 6.21
C ASN A 354 -10.75 16.86 7.41
N THR A 355 -10.00 16.69 8.49
CA THR A 355 -10.43 16.05 9.72
C THR A 355 -10.32 17.01 10.91
N ARG A 356 -10.56 16.54 12.11
CA ARG A 356 -10.32 17.32 13.34
C ARG A 356 -8.83 17.47 13.70
N GLN A 357 -7.96 16.77 13.02
CA GLN A 357 -6.50 16.80 13.25
C GLN A 357 -5.82 17.72 12.22
N SER A 358 -4.71 17.31 11.68
CA SER A 358 -3.96 18.08 10.69
C SER A 358 -3.90 17.36 9.37
N GLU A 359 -4.17 18.09 8.31
CA GLU A 359 -3.94 17.74 6.92
C GLU A 359 -2.94 18.71 6.32
N VAL A 360 -1.84 18.18 5.75
CA VAL A 360 -0.71 18.95 5.22
C VAL A 360 -0.16 18.34 3.94
N SER A 361 0.80 19.00 3.32
CA SER A 361 1.56 18.53 2.14
C SER A 361 0.65 18.04 1.01
N PRO A 362 -0.34 18.84 0.56
CA PRO A 362 -1.12 18.45 -0.61
C PRO A 362 -0.19 18.36 -1.83
N PHE A 363 -0.37 17.31 -2.62
CA PHE A 363 0.29 17.12 -3.90
C PHE A 363 -0.73 16.65 -4.93
N TYR A 364 -1.03 17.51 -5.92
CA TYR A 364 -1.88 17.13 -7.03
C TYR A 364 -1.02 16.52 -8.14
N HIS A 365 -1.32 15.28 -8.53
CA HIS A 365 -0.54 14.61 -9.56
C HIS A 365 -0.60 15.36 -10.90
N PRO A 366 0.54 15.69 -11.54
CA PRO A 366 0.56 16.60 -12.71
C PRO A 366 -0.16 16.06 -13.96
N LYS A 367 -0.47 14.76 -13.99
CA LYS A 367 -1.11 14.11 -15.14
C LYS A 367 -2.51 13.57 -14.85
N TYR A 368 -2.78 13.16 -13.60
CA TYR A 368 -4.02 12.46 -13.24
C TYR A 368 -4.84 13.28 -12.24
N LYS A 369 -6.15 13.06 -12.22
CA LYS A 369 -7.06 13.70 -11.25
C LYS A 369 -6.99 13.01 -9.89
N VAL A 370 -5.81 12.98 -9.31
CA VAL A 370 -5.50 12.38 -8.02
C VAL A 370 -4.81 13.41 -7.15
N LEU A 371 -5.36 13.64 -5.97
CA LEU A 371 -4.74 14.44 -4.93
C LEU A 371 -4.18 13.52 -3.86
N TYR A 372 -2.92 13.71 -3.51
CA TYR A 372 -2.26 13.10 -2.37
C TYR A 372 -2.11 14.15 -1.27
N PHE A 373 -2.09 13.72 -0.04
CA PHE A 373 -1.85 14.59 1.12
C PHE A 373 -1.48 13.77 2.34
N SER A 374 -0.85 14.40 3.33
CA SER A 374 -0.55 13.77 4.61
C SER A 374 -1.59 14.14 5.66
N SER A 375 -2.01 13.18 6.47
CA SER A 375 -3.01 13.39 7.53
C SER A 375 -2.72 12.57 8.78
N ARG A 376 -3.04 13.16 9.95
CA ARG A 376 -3.06 12.50 11.26
C ARG A 376 -4.45 12.03 11.67
N GLY A 377 -5.50 12.41 10.93
CA GLY A 377 -6.87 12.27 11.37
C GLY A 377 -7.73 11.30 10.57
N GLN A 378 -7.21 10.69 9.51
CA GLN A 378 -7.93 9.66 8.77
C GLN A 378 -8.10 8.39 9.62
N LEU A 379 -9.14 7.60 9.33
CA LEU A 379 -9.55 6.49 10.21
C LEU A 379 -8.58 5.32 10.25
N PHE A 380 -7.82 5.13 9.20
CA PHE A 380 -6.82 4.08 9.09
C PHE A 380 -5.45 4.71 8.88
N ASN A 381 -4.56 4.58 9.85
CA ASN A 381 -3.18 5.06 9.79
C ASN A 381 -2.22 4.03 10.41
N PHE A 382 -0.95 4.12 10.04
CA PHE A 382 0.15 3.32 10.58
C PHE A 382 0.91 4.08 11.68
N GLY A 383 0.96 5.40 11.58
CA GLY A 383 1.77 6.26 12.45
C GLY A 383 1.11 7.57 12.85
N ASP A 384 1.90 8.62 12.84
CA ASP A 384 1.48 9.98 13.15
C ASP A 384 0.87 10.64 11.90
N PHE A 385 1.69 11.07 10.95
CA PHE A 385 1.24 11.48 9.63
C PHE A 385 1.45 10.37 8.62
N ASP A 386 0.39 9.96 7.98
CA ASP A 386 0.44 9.05 6.83
C ASP A 386 0.06 9.78 5.54
N ILE A 387 0.60 9.31 4.42
CA ILE A 387 0.22 9.80 3.09
C ILE A 387 -1.01 9.04 2.60
N TYR A 388 -1.98 9.81 2.09
CA TYR A 388 -3.23 9.31 1.50
C TYR A 388 -3.36 9.78 0.06
N LYS A 389 -4.16 9.07 -0.73
CA LYS A 389 -4.58 9.51 -2.06
C LYS A 389 -6.09 9.52 -2.18
N THR A 390 -6.62 10.48 -2.96
CA THR A 390 -8.04 10.58 -3.29
C THR A 390 -8.24 10.94 -4.74
N TYR A 391 -9.36 10.52 -5.30
CA TYR A 391 -9.72 10.71 -6.71
C TYR A 391 -10.86 11.72 -6.86
N LEU A 392 -10.79 12.54 -7.89
CA LEU A 392 -11.90 13.44 -8.26
C LEU A 392 -12.80 12.73 -9.27
N VAL A 393 -13.96 12.24 -8.80
CA VAL A 393 -14.97 11.53 -9.62
C VAL A 393 -16.27 12.31 -9.61
N GLY A 394 -16.84 12.57 -10.77
CA GLY A 394 -18.09 13.33 -10.88
C GLY A 394 -18.04 14.73 -10.24
N GLY A 395 -16.87 15.34 -10.15
CA GLY A 395 -16.66 16.63 -9.48
C GLY A 395 -16.61 16.56 -7.95
N ARG A 396 -16.50 15.36 -7.37
CA ARG A 396 -16.41 15.13 -5.92
C ARG A 396 -15.16 14.36 -5.56
N TRP A 397 -14.47 14.78 -4.51
CA TRP A 397 -13.37 14.03 -3.92
C TRP A 397 -13.90 12.78 -3.21
N GLN A 398 -13.31 11.64 -3.52
CA GLN A 398 -13.67 10.36 -2.92
C GLN A 398 -13.03 10.19 -1.55
N GLU A 399 -13.46 9.17 -0.79
CA GLU A 399 -12.84 8.84 0.50
C GLU A 399 -11.35 8.58 0.32
N PRO A 400 -10.47 9.26 1.07
CA PRO A 400 -9.02 9.06 1.00
C PRO A 400 -8.60 7.64 1.35
N ARG A 401 -7.64 7.11 0.62
CA ARG A 401 -7.06 5.79 0.85
C ARG A 401 -5.61 5.94 1.28
N ASN A 402 -5.23 5.24 2.34
CA ASN A 402 -3.84 5.12 2.76
C ASN A 402 -3.02 4.44 1.65
N ILE A 403 -1.81 4.94 1.36
CA ILE A 403 -0.96 4.38 0.30
C ILE A 403 -0.12 3.18 0.74
N GLY A 404 -0.40 2.62 1.90
CA GLY A 404 0.12 1.35 2.37
C GLY A 404 1.43 1.41 3.14
N PRO A 405 1.81 0.28 3.77
CA PRO A 405 2.94 0.21 4.70
C PRO A 405 4.32 0.21 4.02
N LEU A 406 4.39 0.11 2.69
CA LEU A 406 5.66 0.27 1.97
C LEU A 406 6.17 1.73 1.99
N VAL A 407 5.28 2.68 2.27
CA VAL A 407 5.61 4.11 2.40
C VAL A 407 5.33 4.57 3.83
N ASN A 408 4.11 4.35 4.31
CA ASN A 408 3.64 4.82 5.61
C ASN A 408 4.16 3.92 6.74
N GLY A 409 4.76 4.51 7.75
CA GLY A 409 5.37 3.81 8.87
C GLY A 409 4.80 4.22 10.22
N ARG A 410 5.56 4.00 11.29
CA ARG A 410 5.21 4.44 12.65
C ARG A 410 5.49 5.92 12.89
N GLY A 411 6.26 6.54 12.00
CA GLY A 411 6.67 7.94 12.08
C GLY A 411 5.67 8.89 11.45
N SER A 412 6.21 9.92 10.83
CA SER A 412 5.46 10.94 10.11
C SER A 412 5.97 11.00 8.67
N GLU A 413 5.13 10.66 7.72
CA GLU A 413 5.41 10.79 6.30
C GLU A 413 4.67 12.02 5.77
N TYR A 414 5.43 13.07 5.47
CA TYR A 414 4.98 14.30 4.84
C TYR A 414 6.11 14.90 4.03
N TYR A 415 5.86 15.97 3.26
CA TYR A 415 6.81 16.53 2.32
C TYR A 415 7.26 15.51 1.27
N PHE A 416 6.42 15.26 0.30
CA PHE A 416 6.67 14.29 -0.76
C PHE A 416 6.25 14.83 -2.13
N THR A 417 6.78 14.22 -3.17
CA THR A 417 6.33 14.39 -4.57
C THR A 417 6.43 13.07 -5.32
N ILE A 418 5.63 12.94 -6.36
CA ILE A 418 5.66 11.79 -7.28
C ILE A 418 6.02 12.33 -8.66
N ASP A 419 6.92 11.66 -9.38
CA ASP A 419 7.28 12.09 -10.72
C ASP A 419 6.08 12.01 -11.71
N SER A 420 6.12 12.82 -12.75
CA SER A 420 5.03 12.91 -13.74
C SER A 420 4.77 11.59 -14.49
N GLN A 421 5.71 10.64 -14.46
CA GLN A 421 5.61 9.32 -15.06
C GLN A 421 5.05 8.27 -14.08
N SER A 422 4.88 8.63 -12.81
CA SER A 422 4.44 7.73 -11.72
C SER A 422 5.38 6.55 -11.48
N LYS A 423 6.68 6.75 -11.63
CA LYS A 423 7.70 5.71 -11.40
C LYS A 423 8.29 5.78 -10.01
N ASN A 424 8.54 7.00 -9.50
CA ASN A 424 9.23 7.21 -8.24
C ASN A 424 8.48 8.19 -7.34
N LEU A 425 8.55 7.90 -6.05
CA LEU A 425 8.20 8.77 -4.94
C LEU A 425 9.48 9.38 -4.38
N TYR A 426 9.48 10.68 -4.16
CA TYR A 426 10.53 11.41 -3.45
C TYR A 426 9.94 11.98 -2.18
N TYR A 427 10.57 11.77 -1.04
CA TYR A 427 10.03 12.24 0.23
C TYR A 427 11.11 12.48 1.28
N ALA A 428 10.77 13.27 2.27
CA ALA A 428 11.63 13.53 3.40
C ALA A 428 11.43 12.48 4.49
N ARG A 429 12.50 11.95 5.02
CA ARG A 429 12.52 10.96 6.09
C ARG A 429 13.68 11.21 7.04
N SER A 430 13.44 10.97 8.33
CA SER A 430 14.52 10.91 9.34
C SER A 430 15.07 9.49 9.47
N GLU A 431 16.36 9.35 9.74
CA GLU A 431 16.94 8.07 10.15
C GLU A 431 16.62 7.75 11.61
N GLU A 432 16.59 6.47 11.96
CA GLU A 432 16.36 6.05 13.37
C GLU A 432 17.44 6.57 14.34
N SER A 433 18.66 6.79 13.83
CA SER A 433 19.79 7.33 14.58
C SER A 433 19.70 8.85 14.80
N ASP A 434 18.98 9.56 13.93
CA ASP A 434 18.80 11.01 13.99
C ASP A 434 17.39 11.42 13.57
N ILE A 435 16.42 11.23 14.46
CA ILE A 435 15.00 11.53 14.22
C ILE A 435 14.68 13.02 14.03
N LYS A 436 15.66 13.91 14.25
CA LYS A 436 15.48 15.36 14.09
C LYS A 436 15.97 15.87 12.74
N ASN A 437 16.75 15.08 12.03
CA ASN A 437 17.27 15.46 10.73
C ASN A 437 16.48 14.78 9.61
N LEU A 438 15.90 15.57 8.71
CA LEU A 438 15.17 15.08 7.56
C LEU A 438 16.09 15.06 6.35
N ASP A 439 16.21 13.90 5.73
CA ASP A 439 16.90 13.70 4.45
C ASP A 439 15.91 13.37 3.34
N LEU A 440 16.28 13.69 2.12
CA LEU A 440 15.52 13.30 0.92
C LEU A 440 15.90 11.89 0.47
N TYR A 441 14.86 11.10 0.24
CA TYR A 441 14.94 9.74 -0.28
C TYR A 441 14.14 9.60 -1.56
N SER A 442 14.56 8.71 -2.43
CA SER A 442 13.77 8.25 -3.57
C SER A 442 13.36 6.79 -3.38
N PHE A 443 12.18 6.45 -3.88
CA PHE A 443 11.61 5.12 -3.75
C PHE A 443 10.77 4.78 -4.99
N PRO A 444 10.86 3.57 -5.57
CA PRO A 444 9.95 3.15 -6.62
C PRO A 444 8.51 3.25 -6.15
N LEU A 445 7.63 3.89 -6.93
CA LEU A 445 6.26 4.15 -6.50
C LEU A 445 5.49 2.84 -6.28
N PRO A 446 5.05 2.51 -5.06
CA PRO A 446 4.31 1.28 -4.79
C PRO A 446 2.94 1.25 -5.47
N MET A 447 2.39 0.06 -5.67
CA MET A 447 1.09 -0.15 -6.30
C MET A 447 -0.03 0.61 -5.56
N GLU A 448 -0.07 0.56 -4.23
CA GLU A 448 -1.07 1.29 -3.45
C GLU A 448 -1.00 2.80 -3.64
N ALA A 449 0.19 3.33 -3.91
CA ALA A 449 0.40 4.75 -4.20
C ALA A 449 0.13 5.10 -5.66
N HIS A 450 0.19 4.14 -6.59
CA HIS A 450 0.11 4.41 -8.02
C HIS A 450 -1.25 5.02 -8.42
N PRO A 451 -1.27 6.13 -9.20
CA PRO A 451 -2.52 6.82 -9.56
C PRO A 451 -3.46 6.00 -10.45
N LEU A 452 -2.92 5.07 -11.24
CA LEU A 452 -3.69 4.19 -12.14
C LEU A 452 -4.12 2.86 -11.48
N ALA A 453 -3.79 2.60 -10.23
CA ALA A 453 -4.22 1.41 -9.52
C ALA A 453 -5.69 1.52 -9.11
N VAL A 454 -6.59 1.37 -10.07
CA VAL A 454 -8.05 1.54 -9.92
C VAL A 454 -8.85 0.31 -10.32
N THR A 455 -8.26 -0.62 -11.08
CA THR A 455 -8.92 -1.88 -11.49
C THR A 455 -9.02 -2.80 -10.28
N LYS A 456 -10.23 -3.17 -9.93
CA LYS A 456 -10.51 -3.97 -8.74
C LYS A 456 -10.33 -5.46 -9.03
N VAL A 457 -9.52 -6.12 -8.21
CA VAL A 457 -9.43 -7.58 -8.14
C VAL A 457 -9.94 -8.00 -6.78
N GLU A 458 -10.97 -8.81 -6.75
CA GLU A 458 -11.52 -9.35 -5.52
C GLU A 458 -11.73 -10.86 -5.61
N GLY A 459 -11.73 -11.54 -4.49
CA GLY A 459 -11.96 -12.96 -4.47
C GLY A 459 -12.28 -13.51 -3.11
N VAL A 460 -12.57 -14.82 -3.09
CA VAL A 460 -12.82 -15.58 -1.86
C VAL A 460 -12.02 -16.88 -1.93
N LEU A 461 -11.27 -17.16 -0.87
CA LEU A 461 -10.54 -18.40 -0.66
C LEU A 461 -11.38 -19.38 0.17
N ARG A 462 -11.55 -20.60 -0.32
CA ARG A 462 -12.36 -21.64 0.36
C ARG A 462 -11.70 -23.00 0.32
N ASP A 463 -12.00 -23.81 1.32
CA ASP A 463 -11.64 -25.24 1.31
C ASP A 463 -12.43 -26.00 0.22
N SER A 464 -11.71 -26.74 -0.59
CA SER A 464 -12.29 -27.49 -1.72
C SER A 464 -13.23 -28.64 -1.30
N VAL A 465 -13.15 -29.10 -0.03
CA VAL A 465 -13.95 -30.20 0.49
C VAL A 465 -15.15 -29.70 1.29
N SER A 466 -14.91 -28.81 2.27
CA SER A 466 -15.96 -28.33 3.17
C SER A 466 -16.64 -27.04 2.72
N ASN A 467 -16.11 -26.38 1.71
CA ASN A 467 -16.50 -25.04 1.22
C ASN A 467 -16.45 -23.94 2.30
N LYS A 468 -15.76 -24.17 3.40
CA LYS A 468 -15.55 -23.16 4.47
C LYS A 468 -14.54 -22.11 4.02
N PRO A 469 -14.66 -20.86 4.49
CA PRO A 469 -13.66 -19.85 4.23
C PRO A 469 -12.31 -20.25 4.84
N LEU A 470 -11.24 -19.92 4.13
CA LEU A 470 -9.86 -20.10 4.58
C LEU A 470 -9.16 -18.76 4.72
N THR A 471 -8.15 -18.72 5.57
CA THR A 471 -7.29 -17.57 5.80
C THR A 471 -5.86 -17.89 5.39
N GLY A 472 -5.08 -16.86 5.16
CA GLY A 472 -3.68 -16.96 4.75
C GLY A 472 -3.11 -15.59 4.44
N ILE A 473 -1.92 -15.56 3.88
CA ILE A 473 -1.27 -14.35 3.37
C ILE A 473 -1.40 -14.35 1.87
N ILE A 474 -1.86 -13.22 1.32
CA ILE A 474 -1.95 -13.02 -0.11
C ILE A 474 -1.04 -11.87 -0.54
N SER A 475 -0.26 -12.12 -1.59
CA SER A 475 0.63 -11.14 -2.23
C SER A 475 0.35 -11.09 -3.72
N ILE A 476 0.52 -9.92 -4.31
CA ILE A 476 0.42 -9.73 -5.77
C ILE A 476 1.68 -9.01 -6.25
N ILE A 477 2.24 -9.46 -7.35
CA ILE A 477 3.46 -8.96 -7.93
C ILE A 477 3.18 -8.58 -9.37
N ASP A 478 3.47 -7.34 -9.75
CA ASP A 478 3.37 -6.88 -11.13
C ASP A 478 4.55 -7.41 -11.93
N LEU A 479 4.26 -8.27 -12.90
CA LEU A 479 5.27 -8.94 -13.74
C LEU A 479 5.80 -8.05 -14.86
N ASP A 480 5.02 -7.05 -15.27
CA ASP A 480 5.36 -6.20 -16.41
C ASP A 480 6.11 -4.94 -15.97
N ASN A 481 5.72 -4.35 -14.85
CA ASN A 481 6.26 -3.06 -14.40
C ASN A 481 7.22 -3.19 -13.22
N GLY A 482 7.29 -4.36 -12.58
CA GLY A 482 8.11 -4.58 -11.40
C GLY A 482 7.66 -3.77 -10.18
N ILE A 483 6.37 -3.41 -10.11
CA ILE A 483 5.79 -2.66 -9.00
C ILE A 483 5.31 -3.64 -7.93
N GLU A 484 5.81 -3.47 -6.72
CA GLU A 484 5.41 -4.28 -5.58
C GLU A 484 4.07 -3.84 -4.99
N ILE A 485 3.36 -4.77 -4.40
CA ILE A 485 2.21 -4.54 -3.55
C ILE A 485 2.45 -5.17 -2.19
N SER A 486 2.01 -4.52 -1.13
CA SER A 486 2.15 -5.04 0.23
C SER A 486 1.33 -6.30 0.43
N SER A 487 1.92 -7.31 1.07
CA SER A 487 1.21 -8.53 1.43
C SER A 487 0.12 -8.24 2.47
N LYS A 488 -1.03 -8.91 2.33
CA LYS A 488 -2.19 -8.76 3.20
C LYS A 488 -2.64 -10.09 3.77
N TYR A 489 -3.21 -10.07 4.96
CA TYR A 489 -3.95 -11.21 5.47
C TYR A 489 -5.31 -11.31 4.76
N ILE A 490 -5.68 -12.53 4.33
CA ILE A 490 -7.04 -12.82 3.86
C ILE A 490 -8.00 -12.65 5.03
N ARG A 491 -9.13 -11.98 4.81
CA ARG A 491 -10.11 -11.70 5.86
C ARG A 491 -10.74 -12.98 6.41
N PRO A 492 -11.31 -12.96 7.63
CA PRO A 492 -11.87 -14.17 8.26
C PRO A 492 -12.97 -14.87 7.47
N ASP A 493 -13.67 -14.14 6.59
CA ASP A 493 -14.68 -14.71 5.68
C ASP A 493 -14.09 -15.29 4.39
N GLY A 494 -12.76 -15.31 4.28
CA GLY A 494 -12.01 -15.76 3.13
C GLY A 494 -11.88 -14.71 2.02
N SER A 495 -12.46 -13.52 2.18
CA SER A 495 -12.44 -12.51 1.13
C SER A 495 -11.11 -11.75 1.08
N PHE A 496 -10.77 -11.26 -0.12
CA PHE A 496 -9.65 -10.34 -0.35
C PHE A 496 -9.98 -9.37 -1.49
N ALA A 497 -9.31 -8.23 -1.51
CA ALA A 497 -9.44 -7.26 -2.59
C ALA A 497 -8.16 -6.44 -2.78
N PHE A 498 -7.87 -6.09 -4.04
CA PHE A 498 -6.78 -5.21 -4.44
C PHE A 498 -7.27 -4.23 -5.49
N ASN A 499 -6.59 -3.08 -5.59
CA ASN A 499 -6.71 -2.18 -6.72
C ASN A 499 -5.39 -2.20 -7.49
N LEU A 500 -5.44 -2.57 -8.74
CA LEU A 500 -4.28 -2.83 -9.60
C LEU A 500 -4.37 -1.98 -10.87
N ILE A 501 -3.27 -1.89 -11.60
CA ILE A 501 -3.22 -1.26 -12.92
C ILE A 501 -3.79 -2.24 -13.94
N ASP A 502 -4.63 -1.78 -14.85
CA ASP A 502 -5.14 -2.60 -15.95
C ASP A 502 -4.08 -2.83 -17.05
N ASN A 503 -4.37 -3.79 -17.94
CA ASN A 503 -3.48 -4.18 -19.05
C ASN A 503 -2.06 -4.60 -18.63
N SER A 504 -1.93 -5.16 -17.41
CA SER A 504 -0.69 -5.71 -16.86
C SER A 504 -0.90 -7.16 -16.41
N ARG A 505 0.21 -7.89 -16.31
CA ARG A 505 0.24 -9.29 -15.82
C ARG A 505 0.72 -9.33 -14.39
N TYR A 506 0.08 -10.14 -13.59
CA TYR A 506 0.37 -10.28 -12.17
C TYR A 506 0.61 -11.73 -11.79
N MET A 507 1.47 -11.94 -10.79
CA MET A 507 1.55 -13.19 -10.05
C MET A 507 0.87 -13.00 -8.70
N MET A 508 -0.19 -13.76 -8.46
CA MET A 508 -0.85 -13.85 -7.16
C MET A 508 -0.32 -15.08 -6.42
N ILE A 509 0.13 -14.86 -5.19
CA ILE A 509 0.69 -15.90 -4.31
C ILE A 509 -0.14 -15.92 -3.04
N ILE A 510 -0.66 -17.11 -2.67
CA ILE A 510 -1.40 -17.30 -1.42
C ILE A 510 -0.70 -18.37 -0.60
N GLN A 511 -0.35 -18.03 0.64
CA GLN A 511 0.42 -18.87 1.55
C GLN A 511 -0.34 -19.09 2.87
N SER A 512 -0.29 -20.30 3.38
CA SER A 512 -0.86 -20.69 4.68
C SER A 512 -0.18 -21.95 5.19
N PRO A 513 -0.06 -22.14 6.51
CA PRO A 513 0.38 -23.41 7.09
C PRO A 513 -0.66 -24.53 6.94
N ASP A 514 -1.86 -24.25 6.47
CA ASP A 514 -2.95 -25.21 6.38
C ASP A 514 -3.17 -25.80 4.96
N PHE A 515 -2.45 -25.29 3.94
CA PHE A 515 -2.48 -25.80 2.56
C PHE A 515 -1.19 -25.43 1.81
N PHE A 516 -0.91 -26.11 0.69
CA PHE A 516 0.22 -25.78 -0.16
C PHE A 516 0.04 -24.43 -0.83
N THR A 517 1.15 -23.72 -1.04
CA THR A 517 1.15 -22.39 -1.68
C THR A 517 0.46 -22.42 -3.03
N ILE A 518 -0.40 -21.43 -3.25
CA ILE A 518 -1.13 -21.27 -4.50
C ILE A 518 -0.48 -20.13 -5.28
N GLU A 519 -0.01 -20.40 -6.48
CA GLU A 519 0.49 -19.41 -7.43
C GLU A 519 -0.46 -19.32 -8.62
N ARG A 520 -0.82 -18.11 -9.02
CA ARG A 520 -1.70 -17.88 -10.17
C ARG A 520 -1.30 -16.63 -10.93
N GLU A 521 -1.02 -16.78 -12.23
CA GLU A 521 -0.91 -15.64 -13.12
C GLU A 521 -2.28 -15.05 -13.45
N LEU A 522 -2.35 -13.72 -13.44
CA LEU A 522 -3.53 -12.93 -13.80
C LEU A 522 -3.15 -11.93 -14.88
N ALA A 523 -3.90 -11.90 -15.97
CA ALA A 523 -3.85 -10.83 -16.96
C ALA A 523 -5.11 -9.96 -16.79
N LEU A 524 -4.93 -8.73 -16.36
CA LEU A 524 -6.04 -7.83 -16.01
C LEU A 524 -6.31 -6.84 -17.13
N ASN A 525 -7.58 -6.76 -17.55
CA ASN A 525 -8.08 -5.75 -18.47
C ASN A 525 -9.37 -5.09 -17.97
N GLN A 526 -9.90 -5.53 -16.84
CA GLN A 526 -11.11 -5.01 -16.21
C GLN A 526 -11.23 -5.54 -14.77
N ASP A 527 -12.19 -5.01 -14.01
CA ASP A 527 -12.54 -5.51 -12.69
C ASP A 527 -12.81 -7.01 -12.74
N THR A 528 -12.20 -7.75 -11.80
CA THR A 528 -12.21 -9.21 -11.79
C THR A 528 -12.66 -9.73 -10.43
N SER A 529 -13.57 -10.71 -10.42
CA SER A 529 -13.98 -11.43 -9.22
C SER A 529 -13.71 -12.92 -9.39
N MET A 530 -13.11 -13.56 -8.38
CA MET A 530 -12.72 -14.96 -8.47
C MET A 530 -13.03 -15.75 -7.20
N GLN A 531 -13.18 -17.06 -7.36
CA GLN A 531 -13.20 -18.01 -6.26
C GLN A 531 -11.97 -18.90 -6.37
N ILE A 532 -11.24 -19.02 -5.28
CA ILE A 532 -10.04 -19.86 -5.18
C ILE A 532 -10.35 -21.00 -4.22
N MET A 533 -10.04 -22.21 -4.64
CA MET A 533 -10.25 -23.41 -3.85
C MET A 533 -8.88 -23.97 -3.44
N ALA A 534 -8.68 -24.18 -2.13
CA ALA A 534 -7.51 -24.85 -1.58
C ALA A 534 -7.91 -26.15 -0.89
N LYS A 535 -7.08 -27.16 -0.96
CA LYS A 535 -7.28 -28.39 -0.21
C LYS A 535 -6.53 -28.27 1.11
N VAL A 536 -7.27 -28.28 2.21
CA VAL A 536 -6.67 -28.24 3.56
C VAL A 536 -5.89 -29.53 3.83
N ILE A 537 -4.68 -29.37 4.38
CA ILE A 537 -3.82 -30.46 4.79
C ILE A 537 -4.30 -30.96 6.16
N ASP A 538 -4.72 -32.24 6.22
CA ASP A 538 -4.97 -32.90 7.51
C ASP A 538 -3.64 -33.42 8.05
N HIS A 539 -3.09 -32.73 9.01
CA HIS A 539 -1.80 -33.07 9.63
C HIS A 539 -1.82 -34.37 10.48
N ASN A 540 -3.00 -34.95 10.68
CA ASN A 540 -3.13 -36.23 11.39
C ASN A 540 -3.09 -37.41 10.43
N ILE A 541 -3.26 -37.19 9.14
CA ILE A 541 -3.33 -38.26 8.13
C ILE A 541 -2.16 -38.06 7.15
N PRO A 542 -1.39 -39.13 6.84
CA PRO A 542 -0.38 -39.06 5.79
C PRO A 542 -0.99 -38.75 4.43
N ILE A 543 -0.30 -37.90 3.66
CA ILE A 543 -0.68 -37.52 2.30
C ILE A 543 -0.05 -38.55 1.35
N VAL A 544 -0.83 -39.11 0.45
CA VAL A 544 -0.36 -39.93 -0.67
C VAL A 544 -0.61 -39.18 -1.96
N PHE A 545 0.45 -38.81 -2.65
CA PHE A 545 0.36 -38.12 -3.94
C PHE A 545 0.29 -39.14 -5.07
N LYS A 546 -0.70 -39.03 -5.94
CA LYS A 546 -0.90 -39.96 -7.07
C LYS A 546 0.24 -39.95 -8.08
N ASN A 547 0.98 -38.85 -8.16
CA ASN A 547 2.07 -38.63 -9.13
C ASN A 547 3.45 -39.04 -8.58
N ILE A 548 3.52 -39.62 -7.38
CA ILE A 548 4.75 -40.20 -6.82
C ILE A 548 4.75 -41.70 -7.11
N GLU A 549 5.12 -42.06 -8.31
CA GLU A 549 5.22 -43.46 -8.76
C GLU A 549 6.65 -43.73 -9.27
N PHE A 550 7.31 -44.73 -8.68
CA PHE A 550 8.64 -45.20 -9.08
C PHE A 550 8.54 -46.32 -10.08
N ASP A 551 9.50 -46.42 -10.97
CA ASP A 551 9.66 -47.60 -11.82
C ASP A 551 9.89 -48.88 -11.02
N PRO A 552 9.54 -50.05 -11.56
CA PRO A 552 9.73 -51.30 -10.87
C PRO A 552 11.18 -51.51 -10.47
N ASN A 553 11.41 -51.80 -9.18
CA ASN A 553 12.73 -52.01 -8.57
C ASN A 553 13.70 -50.83 -8.61
N GLU A 554 13.19 -49.61 -8.91
CA GLU A 554 13.97 -48.38 -8.93
C GLU A 554 13.55 -47.43 -7.82
N SER A 555 14.50 -46.54 -7.44
CA SER A 555 14.31 -45.46 -6.49
C SER A 555 14.64 -44.07 -7.08
N ASN A 556 14.84 -43.96 -8.41
CA ASN A 556 15.17 -42.75 -9.09
C ASN A 556 13.96 -41.78 -9.14
N ILE A 557 14.19 -40.52 -8.85
CA ILE A 557 13.19 -39.47 -9.00
C ILE A 557 12.98 -39.19 -10.50
N THR A 558 11.74 -39.30 -10.95
CA THR A 558 11.36 -39.02 -12.33
C THR A 558 10.91 -37.58 -12.52
N GLU A 559 10.94 -37.04 -13.74
CA GLU A 559 10.53 -35.68 -14.05
C GLU A 559 9.06 -35.40 -13.65
N SER A 560 8.20 -36.42 -13.73
CA SER A 560 6.79 -36.33 -13.34
C SER A 560 6.58 -36.08 -11.83
N MET A 561 7.56 -36.43 -11.00
CA MET A 561 7.50 -36.20 -9.55
C MET A 561 7.95 -34.78 -9.16
N HIS A 562 8.74 -34.10 -10.00
CA HIS A 562 9.38 -32.83 -9.62
C HIS A 562 8.38 -31.79 -9.12
N ALA A 563 7.25 -31.58 -9.82
CA ALA A 563 6.29 -30.56 -9.47
C ALA A 563 5.74 -30.70 -8.06
N ILE A 564 5.37 -31.92 -7.67
CA ILE A 564 4.80 -32.18 -6.35
C ILE A 564 5.87 -32.18 -5.24
N LEU A 565 7.07 -32.65 -5.54
CA LEU A 565 8.19 -32.61 -4.59
C LEU A 565 8.67 -31.19 -4.36
N ASP A 566 8.61 -30.34 -5.39
CA ASP A 566 8.88 -28.92 -5.27
C ASP A 566 7.85 -28.22 -4.36
N GLU A 567 6.54 -28.54 -4.50
CA GLU A 567 5.50 -28.02 -3.60
C GLU A 567 5.77 -28.37 -2.15
N VAL A 568 6.14 -29.64 -1.88
CA VAL A 568 6.48 -30.10 -0.51
C VAL A 568 7.73 -29.39 0.01
N ALA A 569 8.76 -29.24 -0.84
CA ALA A 569 10.00 -28.56 -0.49
C ALA A 569 9.72 -27.09 -0.10
N TYR A 570 8.96 -26.39 -0.93
CA TYR A 570 8.59 -24.98 -0.70
C TYR A 570 7.72 -24.83 0.55
N PHE A 571 6.75 -25.73 0.76
CA PHE A 571 5.95 -25.71 1.99
C PHE A 571 6.82 -25.80 3.24
N LEU A 572 7.80 -26.72 3.27
CA LEU A 572 8.70 -26.88 4.42
C LEU A 572 9.61 -25.66 4.63
N ALA A 573 10.07 -25.06 3.57
CA ALA A 573 10.90 -23.86 3.64
C ALA A 573 10.07 -22.65 4.11
N GLU A 574 8.83 -22.48 3.64
CA GLU A 574 7.88 -21.42 4.06
C GLU A 574 7.42 -21.60 5.52
N ASN A 575 7.47 -22.83 6.04
CA ASN A 575 6.99 -23.17 7.36
C ASN A 575 8.10 -23.81 8.22
N PRO A 576 9.08 -23.02 8.70
CA PRO A 576 10.28 -23.55 9.34
C PRO A 576 10.01 -24.38 10.62
N GLY A 577 8.86 -24.22 11.26
CA GLY A 577 8.46 -25.01 12.41
C GLY A 577 7.92 -26.41 12.08
N PHE A 578 7.64 -26.71 10.80
CA PHE A 578 7.12 -28.04 10.41
C PHE A 578 8.24 -29.04 10.20
N ARG A 579 7.95 -30.32 10.48
CA ARG A 579 8.78 -31.47 10.12
C ARG A 579 8.04 -32.36 9.14
N LEU A 580 8.79 -33.11 8.33
CA LEU A 580 8.27 -34.04 7.34
C LEU A 580 8.76 -35.47 7.68
N GLU A 581 7.83 -36.41 7.74
CA GLU A 581 8.11 -37.85 7.77
C GLU A 581 7.71 -38.44 6.42
N ILE A 582 8.66 -39.07 5.74
CA ILE A 582 8.48 -39.76 4.45
C ILE A 582 8.50 -41.26 4.70
N SER A 583 7.45 -41.97 4.32
CA SER A 583 7.32 -43.41 4.55
C SER A 583 7.12 -44.16 3.23
N GLY A 584 8.10 -44.98 2.85
CA GLY A 584 8.04 -45.81 1.65
C GLY A 584 7.41 -47.16 1.90
N HIS A 585 6.60 -47.67 0.98
CA HIS A 585 5.92 -48.97 1.05
C HIS A 585 6.01 -49.68 -0.30
N THR A 586 6.02 -51.04 -0.23
CA THR A 586 5.91 -51.93 -1.40
C THR A 586 4.67 -52.79 -1.30
N ASP A 587 4.34 -53.52 -2.37
CA ASP A 587 3.44 -54.65 -2.33
C ASP A 587 4.16 -55.88 -1.70
N SER A 588 3.46 -57.00 -1.57
CA SER A 588 3.98 -58.24 -0.99
C SER A 588 4.79 -59.08 -1.97
N ALA A 589 4.93 -58.67 -3.24
CA ALA A 589 5.66 -59.41 -4.25
C ALA A 589 7.17 -59.32 -4.02
N GLY A 590 7.89 -60.43 -4.21
CA GLY A 590 9.34 -60.49 -4.09
C GLY A 590 9.89 -60.76 -2.70
N ASP A 591 11.19 -60.51 -2.54
CA ASP A 591 11.90 -60.73 -1.29
C ASP A 591 11.60 -59.65 -0.25
N PRO A 592 11.21 -60.01 0.98
CA PRO A 592 10.87 -59.06 2.03
C PRO A 592 12.03 -58.15 2.44
N GLU A 593 13.26 -58.64 2.47
CA GLU A 593 14.44 -57.81 2.81
C GLU A 593 14.76 -56.80 1.71
N PHE A 594 14.65 -57.24 0.44
CA PHE A 594 14.78 -56.37 -0.70
C PHE A 594 13.68 -55.27 -0.70
N ASN A 595 12.45 -55.63 -0.44
CA ASN A 595 11.34 -54.71 -0.31
C ASN A 595 11.54 -53.65 0.78
N GLN A 596 12.12 -54.08 1.91
CA GLN A 596 12.46 -53.18 3.01
C GLN A 596 13.51 -52.16 2.58
N ILE A 597 14.57 -52.60 1.89
CA ILE A 597 15.63 -51.71 1.38
C ILE A 597 15.07 -50.78 0.30
N LEU A 598 14.37 -51.31 -0.70
CA LEU A 598 13.81 -50.55 -1.80
C LEU A 598 12.86 -49.42 -1.32
N SER A 599 12.02 -49.72 -0.35
CA SER A 599 11.13 -48.72 0.22
C SER A 599 11.87 -47.63 0.98
N LYS A 600 12.96 -47.95 1.66
CA LYS A 600 13.84 -46.99 2.34
C LYS A 600 14.59 -46.12 1.31
N ASP A 601 15.16 -46.73 0.27
CA ASP A 601 15.88 -45.99 -0.79
C ASP A 601 14.97 -44.99 -1.52
N ARG A 602 13.72 -45.34 -1.75
CA ARG A 602 12.71 -44.44 -2.31
C ARG A 602 12.44 -43.22 -1.43
N ALA A 603 12.25 -43.47 -0.13
CA ALA A 603 12.04 -42.41 0.84
C ALA A 603 13.27 -41.51 1.00
N ASP A 604 14.48 -42.09 0.96
CA ASP A 604 15.75 -41.36 1.02
C ASP A 604 15.99 -40.51 -0.25
N ALA A 605 15.67 -41.07 -1.42
CA ALA A 605 15.79 -40.32 -2.68
C ALA A 605 14.88 -39.05 -2.68
N ILE A 606 13.67 -39.18 -2.17
CA ILE A 606 12.77 -38.02 -2.03
C ILE A 606 13.32 -37.04 -1.00
N MET A 607 13.81 -37.50 0.15
CA MET A 607 14.42 -36.63 1.16
C MET A 607 15.59 -35.84 0.61
N GLN A 608 16.49 -36.52 -0.11
CA GLN A 608 17.65 -35.90 -0.75
C GLN A 608 17.24 -34.88 -1.81
N TYR A 609 16.22 -35.19 -2.62
CA TYR A 609 15.68 -34.25 -3.60
C TYR A 609 15.20 -32.96 -2.94
N ILE A 610 14.38 -33.07 -1.88
CA ILE A 610 13.83 -31.93 -1.16
C ILE A 610 14.93 -31.09 -0.51
N GLN A 611 15.93 -31.75 0.13
CA GLN A 611 17.08 -31.08 0.76
C GLN A 611 18.00 -30.39 -0.26
N HIS A 612 18.08 -30.91 -1.48
CA HIS A 612 18.84 -30.28 -2.56
C HIS A 612 18.11 -29.07 -3.15
N LYS A 613 16.78 -29.15 -3.19
CA LYS A 613 15.93 -28.07 -3.78
C LYS A 613 15.88 -26.83 -2.93
N VAL A 614 15.79 -26.98 -1.61
CA VAL A 614 15.68 -25.88 -0.65
C VAL A 614 16.54 -26.13 0.58
N ARG A 615 17.05 -25.05 1.18
CA ARG A 615 17.79 -25.17 2.43
C ARG A 615 16.84 -25.48 3.58
N ILE A 616 16.98 -26.68 4.16
CA ILE A 616 16.21 -27.13 5.31
C ILE A 616 17.18 -27.54 6.43
N ASP A 617 16.88 -27.13 7.66
CA ASP A 617 17.70 -27.47 8.82
C ASP A 617 17.71 -28.99 9.06
N ASP A 618 18.83 -29.50 9.54
CA ASP A 618 19.01 -30.92 9.84
C ASP A 618 17.96 -31.42 10.83
N GLY A 619 17.45 -32.64 10.64
CA GLY A 619 16.45 -33.26 11.47
C GLY A 619 15.00 -32.84 11.22
N ARG A 620 14.74 -31.97 10.26
CA ARG A 620 13.36 -31.62 9.88
C ARG A 620 12.72 -32.60 8.91
N ILE A 621 13.50 -33.43 8.23
CA ILE A 621 13.01 -34.49 7.34
C ILE A 621 13.52 -35.85 7.83
N GLU A 622 12.60 -36.79 8.00
CA GLU A 622 12.92 -38.16 8.35
C GLU A 622 12.34 -39.08 7.28
N ALA A 623 13.11 -40.07 6.86
CA ALA A 623 12.72 -41.05 5.85
C ALA A 623 12.70 -42.48 6.45
N TYR A 624 11.63 -43.21 6.16
CA TYR A 624 11.43 -44.60 6.65
C TYR A 624 11.04 -45.51 5.49
N GLY A 625 11.55 -46.75 5.53
CA GLY A 625 11.08 -47.82 4.67
C GLY A 625 10.31 -48.84 5.49
N TYR A 626 9.17 -49.28 5.03
CA TYR A 626 8.35 -50.30 5.70
C TYR A 626 8.17 -51.56 4.86
N GLY A 627 8.72 -51.61 3.65
CA GLY A 627 8.50 -52.73 2.74
C GLY A 627 7.01 -53.04 2.60
N SER A 628 6.64 -54.30 2.64
CA SER A 628 5.25 -54.75 2.59
C SER A 628 4.58 -54.90 4.00
N SER A 629 5.24 -54.46 5.06
CA SER A 629 4.76 -54.66 6.44
C SER A 629 3.54 -53.87 6.86
N LYS A 630 3.22 -52.76 6.10
CA LYS A 630 2.08 -51.90 6.37
C LYS A 630 1.18 -51.75 5.13
N PRO A 631 0.46 -52.78 4.69
CA PRO A 631 -0.42 -52.69 3.54
C PRO A 631 -1.65 -51.83 3.88
N LEU A 632 -2.12 -51.05 2.91
CA LEU A 632 -3.41 -50.33 2.99
C LEU A 632 -4.58 -51.24 2.60
N ARG A 633 -4.33 -52.23 1.76
CA ARG A 633 -5.33 -53.19 1.29
C ARG A 633 -4.77 -54.62 1.26
N ASP A 634 -5.65 -55.60 1.47
CA ASP A 634 -5.37 -56.98 1.17
C ASP A 634 -5.20 -57.14 -0.33
N GLU A 635 -4.10 -57.69 -0.79
CA GLU A 635 -3.73 -57.82 -2.19
C GLU A 635 -4.51 -58.94 -2.88
N LYS A 636 -5.66 -58.60 -3.46
CA LYS A 636 -6.51 -59.52 -4.26
C LYS A 636 -6.32 -59.41 -5.77
N ASN A 637 -5.80 -58.26 -6.19
CA ASN A 637 -5.62 -57.91 -7.61
C ASN A 637 -4.47 -56.91 -7.75
N GLU A 638 -4.12 -56.52 -9.00
CA GLU A 638 -3.04 -55.58 -9.28
C GLU A 638 -3.34 -54.18 -8.77
N GLU A 639 -4.61 -53.76 -8.75
CA GLU A 639 -4.97 -52.46 -8.21
C GLU A 639 -4.74 -52.38 -6.71
N ASP A 640 -5.01 -53.43 -5.93
CA ASP A 640 -4.69 -53.47 -4.52
C ASP A 640 -3.17 -53.40 -4.28
N ARG A 641 -2.37 -54.09 -5.12
CA ARG A 641 -0.91 -54.00 -5.08
C ARG A 641 -0.41 -52.62 -5.41
N ARG A 642 -0.97 -51.99 -6.43
CA ARG A 642 -0.63 -50.61 -6.79
C ARG A 642 -0.91 -49.63 -5.67
N ILE A 643 -2.00 -49.78 -4.94
CA ILE A 643 -2.31 -48.95 -3.75
C ILE A 643 -1.30 -49.18 -2.62
N ASN A 644 -0.79 -50.39 -2.48
CA ASN A 644 0.22 -50.67 -1.48
C ASN A 644 1.62 -50.15 -1.86
N ARG A 645 1.97 -50.11 -3.16
CA ARG A 645 3.20 -49.44 -3.67
C ARG A 645 3.00 -47.94 -3.63
N ARG A 646 3.35 -47.30 -2.51
CA ARG A 646 3.14 -45.89 -2.28
C ARG A 646 4.23 -45.23 -1.46
N VAL A 647 4.27 -43.90 -1.48
CA VAL A 647 5.00 -43.11 -0.50
C VAL A 647 4.00 -42.22 0.24
N GLU A 648 4.11 -42.21 1.55
CA GLU A 648 3.31 -41.40 2.45
C GLU A 648 4.14 -40.19 2.95
N PHE A 649 3.54 -38.99 2.93
CA PHE A 649 4.12 -37.75 3.43
C PHE A 649 3.32 -37.27 4.64
N ARG A 650 3.94 -37.19 5.81
CA ARG A 650 3.32 -36.72 7.03
C ARG A 650 3.92 -35.40 7.48
N LEU A 651 3.18 -34.32 7.34
CA LEU A 651 3.56 -32.99 7.82
C LEU A 651 3.21 -32.87 9.30
N ILE A 652 4.22 -32.68 10.15
CA ILE A 652 4.09 -32.63 11.61
C ILE A 652 4.19 -31.19 12.05
N LYS A 653 3.10 -30.68 12.66
CA LYS A 653 3.07 -29.31 13.20
C LYS A 653 4.03 -29.14 14.38
N PRO A 654 4.63 -27.94 14.55
CA PRO A 654 5.39 -27.64 15.75
C PRO A 654 4.50 -27.73 17.00
N ILE A 655 5.05 -28.28 18.09
CA ILE A 655 4.36 -28.25 19.36
C ILE A 655 4.46 -26.83 19.93
N VAL A 656 3.38 -26.06 19.78
CA VAL A 656 3.29 -24.73 20.39
C VAL A 656 3.12 -24.92 21.90
N SER A 657 4.15 -24.64 22.68
CA SER A 657 4.04 -24.57 24.14
C SER A 657 3.07 -23.42 24.51
N LYS A 658 2.25 -23.61 25.56
CA LYS A 658 1.28 -22.61 26.05
C LYS A 658 1.88 -21.25 26.42
N ASN A 659 3.20 -21.09 26.33
CA ASN A 659 3.94 -19.87 26.67
C ASN A 659 4.50 -19.10 25.44
N GLY A 660 4.05 -19.41 24.22
CA GLY A 660 4.37 -18.59 23.04
C GLY A 660 5.82 -18.66 22.53
N GLN A 661 6.63 -19.58 23.00
CA GLN A 661 7.95 -19.89 22.43
C GLN A 661 7.90 -21.26 21.75
N ALA A 662 8.23 -21.30 20.47
CA ALA A 662 8.48 -22.54 19.75
C ALA A 662 9.85 -23.10 20.21
N ASN A 663 9.86 -24.37 20.62
CA ASN A 663 11.10 -25.14 20.79
C ASN A 663 11.47 -25.80 19.48
#